data_b11772a87ac16b5d6ba380eae75276aa
#
_entry.id   b11772a87ac16b5d6ba380eae75276aa
#
_cell.length_a   1.000
_cell.length_b   1.000
_cell.length_c   1.000
_cell.angle_alpha   90.00
_cell.angle_beta   90.00
_cell.angle_gamma   90.00
#
_symmetry.space_group_name_H-M   'P 1'
#
loop_
_entity.id
_entity.type
_entity.pdbx_description
1 polymer ?
#
loop_
_entity_poly.entity_id
_entity_poly.type
_entity_poly.pdbx_seq_one_letter_code
_entity_poly.pdbx_strand_id
1 'polypeptide(L)'
;TLLSITMSHPILISSVSIRKCRTGDIDVHPTEKALVVYYEVEASILGEAGNARHEEKKECQKIIRLRSLNASTDVSALARKVVEECKIIHPSKLAEVEHLLLYLQNRKKPSSKFDILPMTEKIRGSTLILHLARNPDNLEELLHNETVLGALARVLREDWKHSVELATTIIYVFFCFSSFSQFHGLITHYKIGVLCMNIIEHELKKYDLWQDELEKKSKDPENQSLRKEYEKTLKKYQSLLVKQEQLLRVAFYLLLNLSEDTRTELKMRNKNIVHLLVKSLERDNEELLVLVVSFLKKLSIFLENKNDMAEMDTVEKLACLVPCEQEDLMNVTLRLLLNLSFDTGLRTKMVHVGLLPKLTALLGNDTYKHVAMRILYHISVDDKSKSMFAYTDCIPQLIQMLFEHGEERMDNELISFCINLAANKTNAQIICEGNGLKMLMKRALKLKDPLLMKMIRNISQHDGPLKQLFIDYVGDLAAQIKQEGDEEFVIECLGTMANLTIPDLDWELLLKEYNLVPYLKDHLKPGSAEDDLILEVVIMIGTVSMDDSCAVMLAKSGIIPALIELLNAQQEDDEFVCQIIYVFYQMVFHQATRDVIIKDTQAPAYLIDLMHDKNLEIRQVCDNTLDIIAEYDEEWGKKIQSEKFRWHNSQWLEMVESRQMEDAEPYLYGNDPDALEQPDLFYSTDGMMAPEPGLSPDFYSQFHSQNGDFNACDGADGRPATAYGFRPDEPFFHGYGSTR
;
A
#
# COMPACT_ATOMS: atom_id res chain seq x y z
N THR A 1 49.23 -10.33 18.71
CA THR A 1 50.02 -10.68 17.52
C THR A 1 49.24 -11.63 16.62
N LEU A 2 48.92 -11.15 15.40
CA LEU A 2 48.43 -11.85 14.23
C LEU A 2 47.05 -12.52 14.32
N LEU A 3 46.03 -11.72 14.01
CA LEU A 3 44.73 -12.15 13.55
C LEU A 3 44.82 -12.56 12.07
N SER A 4 44.83 -13.86 11.76
CA SER A 4 44.69 -14.35 10.42
C SER A 4 43.20 -14.42 10.08
N ILE A 5 42.76 -13.58 9.17
CA ILE A 5 41.44 -13.65 8.50
C ILE A 5 41.54 -14.75 7.44
N THR A 6 40.96 -15.90 7.69
CA THR A 6 40.75 -16.90 6.63
C THR A 6 39.49 -16.54 5.85
N MET A 7 39.70 -15.84 4.75
CA MET A 7 38.70 -15.68 3.69
C MET A 7 38.83 -16.87 2.73
N SER A 8 37.81 -17.68 2.63
CA SER A 8 37.69 -18.68 1.57
C SER A 8 37.02 -18.02 0.35
N HIS A 9 37.83 -17.72 -0.60
CA HIS A 9 37.79 -17.37 -2.01
C HIS A 9 38.40 -16.01 -2.34
N PRO A 10 39.40 -15.95 -3.21
CA PRO A 10 40.00 -14.70 -3.63
C PRO A 10 39.24 -14.11 -4.80
N ILE A 11 38.46 -13.07 -4.54
CA ILE A 11 38.04 -12.13 -5.59
C ILE A 11 38.88 -10.88 -5.37
N LEU A 12 39.73 -10.58 -6.35
CA LEU A 12 40.49 -9.34 -6.49
C LEU A 12 39.48 -8.17 -6.52
N ILE A 13 39.39 -7.42 -5.42
CA ILE A 13 38.63 -6.16 -5.39
C ILE A 13 39.52 -5.08 -4.81
N SER A 14 40.04 -4.22 -5.68
CA SER A 14 40.88 -3.07 -5.34
C SER A 14 40.11 -1.81 -4.95
N SER A 15 38.82 -1.87 -4.57
CA SER A 15 38.05 -0.68 -4.21
C SER A 15 36.79 -0.94 -3.38
N VAL A 16 36.89 -1.70 -2.28
CA VAL A 16 35.79 -1.85 -1.31
C VAL A 16 36.16 -1.05 -0.05
N SER A 17 35.37 -0.03 0.29
CA SER A 17 35.48 0.66 1.58
C SER A 17 34.38 0.18 2.52
N ILE A 18 34.78 -0.35 3.69
CA ILE A 18 33.87 -0.71 4.78
C ILE A 18 33.46 0.58 5.49
N ARG A 19 32.19 0.97 5.42
CA ARG A 19 31.68 2.20 6.06
C ARG A 19 31.18 1.97 7.48
N LYS A 20 30.59 0.83 7.78
CA LYS A 20 29.97 0.59 9.09
C LYS A 20 29.97 -0.88 9.42
N CYS A 21 30.28 -1.21 10.67
CA CYS A 21 30.17 -2.56 11.20
C CYS A 21 29.20 -2.49 12.38
N ARG A 22 28.10 -3.23 12.33
CA ARG A 22 27.13 -3.33 13.44
C ARG A 22 27.27 -4.67 14.11
N THR A 23 27.34 -4.66 15.44
CA THR A 23 27.34 -5.88 16.25
C THR A 23 25.94 -6.50 16.18
N GLY A 24 25.85 -7.73 15.72
CA GLY A 24 24.65 -8.57 15.82
C GLY A 24 24.61 -9.36 17.13
N ASP A 25 24.08 -10.57 17.08
CA ASP A 25 23.98 -11.46 18.22
C ASP A 25 25.32 -12.11 18.57
N ILE A 26 25.50 -12.43 19.84
CA ILE A 26 26.66 -13.18 20.33
C ILE A 26 26.13 -14.53 20.85
N ASP A 27 26.74 -15.64 20.43
CA ASP A 27 26.38 -16.96 20.88
C ASP A 27 27.62 -17.79 21.23
N VAL A 28 27.40 -18.96 21.84
CA VAL A 28 28.46 -19.89 22.15
C VAL A 28 28.68 -20.88 21.00
N HIS A 29 29.94 -21.21 20.74
CA HIS A 29 30.24 -22.24 19.74
C HIS A 29 29.73 -23.62 20.21
N PRO A 30 29.08 -24.42 19.32
CA PRO A 30 28.42 -25.66 19.71
C PRO A 30 29.34 -26.68 20.39
N THR A 31 30.57 -26.80 19.94
CA THR A 31 31.52 -27.86 20.39
C THR A 31 32.76 -27.35 21.06
N GLU A 32 33.22 -26.12 20.78
CA GLU A 32 34.45 -25.55 21.31
C GLU A 32 34.16 -24.54 22.44
N LYS A 33 35.15 -24.30 23.31
CA LYS A 33 35.12 -23.14 24.25
C LYS A 33 35.43 -21.88 23.46
N ALA A 34 34.40 -21.37 22.76
CA ALA A 34 34.51 -20.20 21.91
C ALA A 34 33.17 -19.45 21.88
N LEU A 35 33.25 -18.13 21.65
CA LEU A 35 32.09 -17.28 21.34
C LEU A 35 32.00 -17.11 19.83
N VAL A 36 30.79 -17.08 19.31
CA VAL A 36 30.46 -16.74 17.92
C VAL A 36 29.78 -15.38 17.93
N VAL A 37 30.44 -14.40 17.31
CA VAL A 37 29.93 -13.03 17.18
C VAL A 37 29.40 -12.87 15.76
N TYR A 38 28.12 -12.64 15.61
CA TYR A 38 27.50 -12.28 14.35
C TYR A 38 27.55 -10.78 14.17
N TYR A 39 27.84 -10.30 12.98
CA TYR A 39 27.91 -8.86 12.70
C TYR A 39 27.60 -8.58 11.23
N GLU A 40 26.99 -7.44 11.00
CA GLU A 40 26.71 -6.94 9.66
C GLU A 40 27.79 -5.98 9.21
N VAL A 41 28.23 -6.12 7.97
CA VAL A 41 29.18 -5.22 7.32
C VAL A 41 28.45 -4.53 6.17
N GLU A 42 28.36 -3.22 6.26
CA GLU A 42 27.91 -2.37 5.15
C GLU A 42 29.15 -2.00 4.31
N ALA A 43 29.24 -2.56 3.11
CA ALA A 43 30.31 -2.28 2.16
C ALA A 43 29.74 -1.46 0.99
N SER A 44 30.42 -0.37 0.63
CA SER A 44 30.14 0.36 -0.60
C SER A 44 31.19 0.06 -1.66
N ILE A 45 30.76 -0.36 -2.83
CA ILE A 45 31.59 -0.58 -3.99
C ILE A 45 31.71 0.77 -4.72
N LEU A 46 32.92 1.32 -4.78
CA LEU A 46 33.21 2.54 -5.51
C LEU A 46 33.39 2.21 -7.00
N GLY A 47 32.59 2.81 -7.87
CA GLY A 47 32.79 2.76 -9.31
C GLY A 47 33.96 3.62 -9.74
N GLU A 48 34.47 3.43 -10.99
CA GLU A 48 35.63 4.13 -11.55
C GLU A 48 35.54 5.67 -11.52
N ALA A 49 34.37 6.27 -11.27
CA ALA A 49 34.14 7.69 -11.15
C ALA A 49 33.93 8.20 -9.71
N GLY A 50 34.24 7.37 -8.68
CA GLY A 50 34.16 7.80 -7.28
C GLY A 50 32.75 7.89 -6.67
N ASN A 51 31.69 7.58 -7.41
CA ASN A 51 30.29 7.53 -6.92
C ASN A 51 29.93 6.13 -6.43
N ALA A 52 29.36 6.03 -5.22
CA ALA A 52 28.88 4.77 -4.66
C ALA A 52 27.75 4.19 -5.52
N ARG A 53 27.98 3.04 -6.17
CA ARG A 53 27.00 2.40 -7.06
C ARG A 53 26.17 1.30 -6.42
N HIS A 54 26.58 0.73 -5.29
CA HIS A 54 25.82 -0.30 -4.58
C HIS A 54 26.20 -0.33 -3.10
N GLU A 55 25.21 -0.32 -2.23
CA GLU A 55 25.38 -0.64 -0.81
C GLU A 55 24.95 -2.10 -0.61
N GLU A 56 25.91 -2.96 -0.30
CA GLU A 56 25.65 -4.37 -0.01
C GLU A 56 25.81 -4.61 1.48
N LYS A 57 24.79 -5.18 2.11
CA LYS A 57 24.83 -5.62 3.50
C LYS A 57 25.17 -7.10 3.52
N LYS A 58 26.22 -7.47 4.23
CA LYS A 58 26.64 -8.86 4.38
C LYS A 58 26.72 -9.25 5.83
N GLU A 59 26.02 -10.30 6.20
CA GLU A 59 26.17 -10.94 7.52
C GLU A 59 27.46 -11.75 7.58
N CYS A 60 28.23 -11.53 8.63
CA CYS A 60 29.49 -12.20 8.88
C CYS A 60 29.50 -12.77 10.29
N GLN A 61 30.29 -13.84 10.50
CA GLN A 61 30.50 -14.40 11.83
C GLN A 61 31.99 -14.42 12.19
N LYS A 62 32.30 -14.15 13.45
CA LYS A 62 33.65 -14.24 14.01
C LYS A 62 33.68 -15.18 15.19
N ILE A 63 34.57 -16.17 15.17
CA ILE A 63 34.76 -17.12 16.27
C ILE A 63 35.91 -16.66 17.15
N ILE A 64 35.63 -16.45 18.45
CA ILE A 64 36.61 -16.06 19.47
C ILE A 64 36.89 -17.30 20.35
N ARG A 65 38.02 -17.95 20.16
CA ARG A 65 38.44 -19.12 20.94
C ARG A 65 39.03 -18.73 22.29
N LEU A 66 38.48 -19.26 23.38
CA LEU A 66 38.80 -18.92 24.75
C LEU A 66 39.71 -19.99 25.39
N ARG A 67 40.97 -20.03 24.97
CA ARG A 67 41.96 -21.03 25.43
C ARG A 67 42.28 -20.96 26.94
N SER A 68 42.14 -19.80 27.55
CA SER A 68 42.39 -19.56 28.96
C SER A 68 41.19 -19.81 29.90
N LEU A 69 40.02 -20.16 29.37
CA LEU A 69 38.83 -20.34 30.18
C LEU A 69 38.82 -21.69 30.92
N ASN A 70 39.03 -21.63 32.23
CA ASN A 70 39.01 -22.77 33.14
C ASN A 70 38.16 -22.47 34.37
N ALA A 71 38.00 -23.43 35.28
CA ALA A 71 37.13 -23.30 36.45
C ALA A 71 37.56 -22.21 37.46
N SER A 72 38.85 -21.79 37.42
CA SER A 72 39.39 -20.74 38.30
C SER A 72 39.53 -19.38 37.59
N THR A 73 39.11 -19.25 36.34
CA THR A 73 39.20 -18.00 35.58
C THR A 73 38.17 -16.99 36.12
N ASP A 74 38.61 -15.78 36.41
CA ASP A 74 37.68 -14.66 36.66
C ASP A 74 36.98 -14.27 35.36
N VAL A 75 35.67 -14.60 35.34
CA VAL A 75 34.84 -14.41 34.15
C VAL A 75 34.60 -12.94 33.84
N SER A 76 34.48 -12.10 34.85
CA SER A 76 34.26 -10.66 34.70
C SER A 76 35.48 -9.95 34.12
N ALA A 77 36.69 -10.34 34.56
CA ALA A 77 37.95 -9.84 33.99
C ALA A 77 38.15 -10.32 32.55
N LEU A 78 37.82 -11.59 32.25
CA LEU A 78 37.93 -12.15 30.91
C LEU A 78 36.88 -11.51 29.94
N ALA A 79 35.67 -11.24 30.41
CA ALA A 79 34.64 -10.57 29.61
C ALA A 79 35.07 -9.16 29.18
N ARG A 80 35.63 -8.37 30.11
CA ARG A 80 36.16 -7.05 29.78
C ARG A 80 37.26 -7.14 28.74
N LYS A 81 38.19 -8.08 28.90
CA LYS A 81 39.27 -8.31 27.95
C LYS A 81 38.77 -8.70 26.57
N VAL A 82 37.77 -9.58 26.47
CA VAL A 82 37.14 -10.00 25.20
C VAL A 82 36.48 -8.81 24.50
N VAL A 83 35.74 -7.97 25.23
CA VAL A 83 35.12 -6.76 24.67
C VAL A 83 36.13 -5.72 24.23
N GLU A 84 37.20 -5.52 24.97
CA GLU A 84 38.28 -4.61 24.63
C GLU A 84 39.09 -5.05 23.37
N GLU A 85 39.41 -6.35 23.30
CA GLU A 85 40.16 -6.92 22.17
C GLU A 85 39.33 -7.07 20.90
N CYS A 86 38.02 -7.28 21.03
CA CYS A 86 37.12 -7.46 19.92
C CYS A 86 36.25 -6.22 19.64
N LYS A 87 36.78 -5.26 18.88
CA LYS A 87 36.07 -4.01 18.51
C LYS A 87 34.73 -4.18 17.82
N ILE A 88 34.40 -5.39 17.42
CA ILE A 88 33.08 -5.73 16.83
C ILE A 88 32.00 -5.82 17.92
N ILE A 89 32.38 -6.13 19.17
CA ILE A 89 31.45 -6.23 20.30
C ILE A 89 31.31 -4.83 20.92
N HIS A 90 30.06 -4.34 20.94
CA HIS A 90 29.79 -3.05 21.58
C HIS A 90 29.92 -3.17 23.10
N PRO A 91 30.48 -2.17 23.82
CA PRO A 91 30.65 -2.22 25.29
C PRO A 91 29.38 -2.47 26.07
N SER A 92 28.22 -2.09 25.57
CA SER A 92 26.92 -2.37 26.21
C SER A 92 26.57 -3.85 26.30
N LYS A 93 27.25 -4.71 25.52
CA LYS A 93 27.08 -6.16 25.53
C LYS A 93 27.99 -6.89 26.52
N LEU A 94 28.68 -6.17 27.39
CA LEU A 94 29.60 -6.73 28.37
C LEU A 94 28.88 -7.77 29.26
N ALA A 95 27.70 -7.45 29.77
CA ALA A 95 26.92 -8.37 30.62
C ALA A 95 26.49 -9.65 29.87
N GLU A 96 26.15 -9.52 28.59
CA GLU A 96 25.82 -10.68 27.73
C GLU A 96 27.05 -11.57 27.52
N VAL A 97 28.21 -10.99 27.25
CA VAL A 97 29.48 -11.70 27.10
C VAL A 97 29.87 -12.40 28.41
N GLU A 98 29.75 -11.74 29.56
CA GLU A 98 30.03 -12.30 30.88
C GLU A 98 29.15 -13.52 31.14
N HIS A 99 27.88 -13.41 30.85
CA HIS A 99 26.94 -14.52 31.00
C HIS A 99 27.29 -15.72 30.10
N LEU A 100 27.64 -15.48 28.84
CA LEU A 100 28.04 -16.53 27.91
C LEU A 100 29.38 -17.19 28.33
N LEU A 101 30.29 -16.43 28.92
CA LEU A 101 31.52 -16.95 29.48
C LEU A 101 31.30 -17.81 30.73
N LEU A 102 30.39 -17.39 31.64
CA LEU A 102 29.93 -18.20 32.76
C LEU A 102 29.32 -19.51 32.28
N TYR A 103 28.50 -19.47 31.27
CA TYR A 103 27.95 -20.66 30.63
C TYR A 103 29.06 -21.59 30.12
N LEU A 104 30.04 -21.04 29.35
CA LEU A 104 31.15 -21.82 28.78
C LEU A 104 32.11 -22.34 29.88
N GLN A 105 32.29 -21.62 30.98
CA GLN A 105 33.07 -22.06 32.12
C GLN A 105 32.43 -23.27 32.82
N ASN A 106 31.11 -23.20 33.00
CA ASN A 106 30.30 -24.25 33.63
C ASN A 106 29.94 -25.38 32.67
N ARG A 107 30.19 -25.20 31.37
CA ARG A 107 30.03 -26.23 30.34
C ARG A 107 31.05 -27.33 30.59
N LYS A 108 30.62 -28.35 31.34
CA LYS A 108 31.46 -29.51 31.60
C LYS A 108 31.82 -30.21 30.29
N LYS A 109 33.08 -30.64 30.15
CA LYS A 109 33.44 -31.63 29.12
C LYS A 109 32.49 -32.84 29.27
N PRO A 110 32.19 -33.56 28.15
CA PRO A 110 31.31 -34.76 28.17
C PRO A 110 31.95 -35.90 28.98
N SER A 111 32.02 -35.76 30.30
CA SER A 111 32.51 -36.78 31.24
C SER A 111 31.78 -36.68 32.61
N SER A 112 30.70 -35.89 32.72
CA SER A 112 29.88 -35.97 33.93
C SER A 112 28.77 -37.02 33.72
N LYS A 113 28.47 -37.77 34.77
CA LYS A 113 27.44 -38.80 34.78
C LYS A 113 26.06 -38.38 34.25
N PHE A 114 25.82 -37.07 34.10
CA PHE A 114 24.57 -36.49 33.58
C PHE A 114 24.50 -36.49 32.01
N ASP A 115 25.63 -36.42 31.32
CA ASP A 115 25.68 -36.46 29.85
C ASP A 115 25.51 -37.88 29.30
N ILE A 116 25.59 -38.89 30.17
CA ILE A 116 25.45 -40.33 29.86
C ILE A 116 24.04 -40.85 30.19
N LEU A 117 23.09 -39.98 30.60
CA LEU A 117 21.72 -40.44 30.82
C LEU A 117 21.13 -40.96 29.49
N PRO A 118 20.54 -42.15 29.47
CA PRO A 118 19.83 -42.62 28.29
C PRO A 118 18.73 -41.61 27.89
N MET A 119 18.44 -41.54 26.60
CA MET A 119 17.40 -40.64 26.07
C MET A 119 16.05 -40.82 26.82
N THR A 120 15.72 -42.03 27.16
CA THR A 120 14.52 -42.40 27.94
C THR A 120 14.45 -41.72 29.32
N GLU A 121 15.58 -41.61 30.02
CA GLU A 121 15.66 -40.91 31.31
C GLU A 121 15.54 -39.40 31.16
N LYS A 122 16.12 -38.82 30.06
CA LYS A 122 15.97 -37.40 29.73
C LYS A 122 14.51 -37.06 29.43
N ILE A 123 13.81 -37.91 28.66
CA ILE A 123 12.38 -37.74 28.36
C ILE A 123 11.56 -37.83 29.64
N ARG A 124 11.80 -38.86 30.46
CA ARG A 124 11.07 -39.07 31.73
C ARG A 124 11.24 -37.87 32.66
N GLY A 125 12.45 -37.36 32.82
CA GLY A 125 12.75 -36.20 33.65
C GLY A 125 12.05 -34.94 33.16
N SER A 126 12.14 -34.66 31.86
CA SER A 126 11.46 -33.49 31.27
C SER A 126 9.93 -33.59 31.32
N THR A 127 9.36 -34.81 31.23
CA THR A 127 7.92 -35.04 31.37
C THR A 127 7.45 -34.75 32.77
N LEU A 128 8.20 -35.12 33.81
CA LEU A 128 7.87 -34.80 35.22
C LEU A 128 7.87 -33.27 35.42
N ILE A 129 8.86 -32.57 34.89
CA ILE A 129 8.91 -31.10 34.97
C ILE A 129 7.72 -30.47 34.21
N LEU A 130 7.34 -31.02 33.05
CA LEU A 130 6.17 -30.56 32.33
C LEU A 130 4.87 -30.72 33.15
N HIS A 131 4.71 -31.84 33.86
CA HIS A 131 3.55 -32.02 34.73
C HIS A 131 3.46 -30.96 35.82
N LEU A 132 4.59 -30.53 36.38
CA LEU A 132 4.64 -29.43 37.33
C LEU A 132 4.34 -28.10 36.67
N ALA A 133 4.96 -27.80 35.49
CA ALA A 133 4.81 -26.53 34.79
C ALA A 133 3.40 -26.30 34.22
N ARG A 134 2.59 -27.33 34.04
CA ARG A 134 1.19 -27.20 33.59
C ARG A 134 0.31 -26.50 34.62
N ASN A 135 0.67 -26.56 35.92
CA ASN A 135 0.00 -25.78 36.94
C ASN A 135 0.68 -24.40 37.04
N PRO A 136 -0.03 -23.28 36.74
CA PRO A 136 0.53 -21.93 36.81
C PRO A 136 1.13 -21.59 38.18
N ASP A 137 0.56 -22.08 39.25
CA ASP A 137 1.02 -21.82 40.62
C ASP A 137 2.44 -22.34 40.92
N ASN A 138 2.88 -23.34 40.15
CA ASN A 138 4.23 -23.91 40.31
C ASN A 138 5.30 -23.17 39.47
N LEU A 139 4.91 -22.27 38.59
CA LEU A 139 5.86 -21.63 37.65
C LEU A 139 6.86 -20.72 38.37
N GLU A 140 6.42 -20.01 39.42
CA GLU A 140 7.32 -19.16 40.20
C GLU A 140 8.30 -20.00 41.03
N GLU A 141 7.85 -21.14 41.59
CA GLU A 141 8.71 -22.07 42.33
C GLU A 141 9.74 -22.70 41.38
N LEU A 142 9.31 -23.11 40.18
CA LEU A 142 10.21 -23.62 39.16
C LEU A 142 11.23 -22.56 38.69
N LEU A 143 10.85 -21.29 38.65
CA LEU A 143 11.74 -20.18 38.35
C LEU A 143 12.87 -20.03 39.37
N HIS A 144 12.56 -20.18 40.68
CA HIS A 144 13.57 -20.12 41.75
C HIS A 144 14.63 -21.21 41.59
N ASN A 145 14.33 -22.29 40.83
CA ASN A 145 15.27 -23.34 40.54
C ASN A 145 15.92 -23.16 39.15
N GLU A 146 16.69 -22.08 38.99
CA GLU A 146 17.39 -21.76 37.73
C GLU A 146 18.23 -22.91 37.18
N THR A 147 18.74 -23.79 38.06
CA THR A 147 19.55 -24.94 37.65
C THR A 147 18.76 -25.94 36.80
N VAL A 148 17.46 -26.14 37.10
CA VAL A 148 16.57 -27.04 36.36
C VAL A 148 16.26 -26.48 34.97
N LEU A 149 15.83 -25.21 34.92
CA LEU A 149 15.51 -24.57 33.63
C LEU A 149 16.73 -24.44 32.75
N GLY A 150 17.90 -24.10 33.31
CA GLY A 150 19.17 -24.05 32.60
C GLY A 150 19.60 -25.45 32.11
N ALA A 151 19.31 -26.52 32.86
CA ALA A 151 19.58 -27.88 32.41
C ALA A 151 18.66 -28.30 31.26
N LEU A 152 17.37 -27.98 31.34
CA LEU A 152 16.42 -28.23 30.23
C LEU A 152 16.81 -27.47 28.95
N ALA A 153 17.18 -26.20 29.08
CA ALA A 153 17.61 -25.41 27.92
C ALA A 153 18.89 -25.97 27.25
N ARG A 154 19.81 -26.52 28.06
CA ARG A 154 21.02 -27.20 27.59
C ARG A 154 20.68 -28.50 26.86
N VAL A 155 19.91 -29.37 27.51
CA VAL A 155 19.46 -30.66 26.95
C VAL A 155 18.72 -30.41 25.62
N LEU A 156 17.81 -29.43 25.58
CA LEU A 156 17.14 -29.07 24.34
C LEU A 156 18.15 -28.69 23.26
N ARG A 157 19.14 -27.85 23.56
CA ARG A 157 20.14 -27.37 22.59
C ARG A 157 21.02 -28.49 22.04
N GLU A 158 21.33 -29.49 22.86
CA GLU A 158 22.25 -30.57 22.52
C GLU A 158 21.52 -31.75 21.83
N ASP A 159 20.31 -32.09 22.27
CA ASP A 159 19.65 -33.35 21.93
C ASP A 159 18.40 -33.23 21.05
N TRP A 160 17.94 -32.02 20.70
CA TRP A 160 16.68 -31.85 19.93
C TRP A 160 16.64 -32.60 18.61
N LYS A 161 17.80 -32.79 17.94
CA LYS A 161 17.91 -33.55 16.67
C LYS A 161 17.73 -35.07 16.85
N HIS A 162 17.97 -35.58 18.05
CA HIS A 162 17.96 -36.99 18.35
C HIS A 162 16.56 -37.50 18.74
N SER A 163 15.72 -36.63 19.35
CA SER A 163 14.38 -37.00 19.78
C SER A 163 13.39 -35.84 19.65
N VAL A 164 12.42 -36.01 18.74
CA VAL A 164 11.28 -35.09 18.57
C VAL A 164 10.46 -35.02 19.86
N GLU A 165 10.26 -36.14 20.54
CA GLU A 165 9.50 -36.24 21.81
C GLU A 165 10.14 -35.43 22.93
N LEU A 166 11.47 -35.56 23.10
CA LEU A 166 12.22 -34.76 24.06
C LEU A 166 12.13 -33.27 23.76
N ALA A 167 12.34 -32.88 22.49
CA ALA A 167 12.23 -31.49 22.07
C ALA A 167 10.83 -30.93 22.35
N THR A 168 9.76 -31.67 21.99
CA THR A 168 8.37 -31.27 22.22
C THR A 168 8.11 -31.05 23.71
N THR A 169 8.54 -32.01 24.57
CA THR A 169 8.31 -31.94 26.01
C THR A 169 9.00 -30.72 26.63
N ILE A 170 10.25 -30.46 26.28
CA ILE A 170 10.99 -29.32 26.83
C ILE A 170 10.44 -27.99 26.32
N ILE A 171 10.14 -27.89 25.00
CA ILE A 171 9.53 -26.66 24.44
C ILE A 171 8.18 -26.41 25.11
N TYR A 172 7.41 -27.47 25.44
CA TYR A 172 6.14 -27.32 26.13
C TYR A 172 6.32 -26.76 27.54
N VAL A 173 7.37 -27.14 28.27
CA VAL A 173 7.69 -26.51 29.55
C VAL A 173 7.86 -25.01 29.39
N PHE A 174 8.68 -24.57 28.42
CA PHE A 174 8.88 -23.15 28.16
C PHE A 174 7.64 -22.45 27.59
N PHE A 175 6.77 -23.16 26.88
CA PHE A 175 5.47 -22.65 26.46
C PHE A 175 4.59 -22.31 27.67
N CYS A 176 4.54 -23.15 28.70
CA CYS A 176 3.79 -22.83 29.94
C CYS A 176 4.27 -21.49 30.55
N PHE A 177 5.57 -21.23 30.54
CA PHE A 177 6.10 -19.93 30.97
C PHE A 177 5.74 -18.79 29.99
N SER A 178 5.73 -19.04 28.68
CA SER A 178 5.47 -18.00 27.67
C SER A 178 4.06 -17.44 27.72
N SER A 179 3.13 -18.16 28.38
CA SER A 179 1.75 -17.70 28.56
C SER A 179 1.63 -16.49 29.49
N PHE A 180 2.71 -16.14 30.18
CA PHE A 180 2.76 -15.01 31.11
C PHE A 180 3.91 -14.09 30.76
N SER A 181 3.61 -12.82 30.46
CA SER A 181 4.58 -11.82 29.99
C SER A 181 5.74 -11.60 30.96
N GLN A 182 5.52 -11.75 32.27
CA GLN A 182 6.57 -11.65 33.31
C GLN A 182 7.73 -12.64 33.09
N PHE A 183 7.48 -13.79 32.44
CA PHE A 183 8.49 -14.81 32.18
C PHE A 183 9.14 -14.71 30.78
N HIS A 184 8.71 -13.77 29.93
CA HIS A 184 9.29 -13.62 28.58
C HIS A 184 10.80 -13.32 28.63
N GLY A 185 11.24 -12.56 29.65
CA GLY A 185 12.65 -12.29 29.90
C GLY A 185 13.47 -13.57 30.10
N LEU A 186 12.95 -14.55 30.85
CA LEU A 186 13.57 -15.85 31.09
C LEU A 186 13.78 -16.64 29.79
N ILE A 187 12.72 -16.71 28.96
CA ILE A 187 12.74 -17.45 27.68
C ILE A 187 13.75 -16.82 26.72
N THR A 188 13.80 -15.50 26.70
CA THR A 188 14.78 -14.73 25.92
C THR A 188 16.20 -14.96 26.42
N HIS A 189 16.41 -15.00 27.73
CA HIS A 189 17.67 -15.27 28.37
C HIS A 189 18.25 -16.63 27.91
N TYR A 190 17.45 -17.68 27.93
CA TYR A 190 17.86 -19.01 27.46
C TYR A 190 17.88 -19.14 25.92
N LYS A 191 17.56 -18.10 25.16
CA LYS A 191 17.48 -18.07 23.68
C LYS A 191 16.56 -19.17 23.10
N ILE A 192 15.51 -19.54 23.84
CA ILE A 192 14.59 -20.61 23.45
C ILE A 192 13.85 -20.26 22.16
N GLY A 193 13.44 -18.98 21.95
CA GLY A 193 12.76 -18.55 20.73
C GLY A 193 13.60 -18.79 19.47
N VAL A 194 14.90 -18.46 19.52
CA VAL A 194 15.83 -18.72 18.40
C VAL A 194 15.96 -20.21 18.15
N LEU A 195 16.04 -21.00 19.21
CA LEU A 195 16.16 -22.46 19.09
C LEU A 195 14.87 -23.07 18.50
N CYS A 196 13.71 -22.58 18.90
CA CYS A 196 12.43 -23.00 18.30
C CYS A 196 12.40 -22.73 16.80
N MET A 197 12.85 -21.55 16.33
CA MET A 197 12.93 -21.24 14.91
C MET A 197 13.85 -22.19 14.14
N ASN A 198 15.03 -22.48 14.70
CA ASN A 198 15.96 -23.44 14.08
C ASN A 198 15.38 -24.87 14.02
N ILE A 199 14.62 -25.27 15.05
CA ILE A 199 13.94 -26.58 15.10
C ILE A 199 12.83 -26.62 14.04
N ILE A 200 12.01 -25.57 13.96
CA ILE A 200 10.94 -25.46 12.96
C ILE A 200 11.52 -25.56 11.54
N GLU A 201 12.55 -24.78 11.25
CA GLU A 201 13.21 -24.79 9.95
C GLU A 201 13.74 -26.19 9.58
N HIS A 202 14.38 -26.85 10.51
CA HIS A 202 14.89 -28.22 10.31
C HIS A 202 13.76 -29.23 10.04
N GLU A 203 12.68 -29.17 10.83
CA GLU A 203 11.57 -30.11 10.67
C GLU A 203 10.79 -29.85 9.38
N LEU A 204 10.66 -28.59 8.94
CA LEU A 204 10.07 -28.28 7.64
C LEU A 204 10.92 -28.82 6.48
N LYS A 205 12.25 -28.63 6.51
CA LYS A 205 13.16 -29.22 5.51
C LYS A 205 13.10 -30.75 5.47
N LYS A 206 12.95 -31.37 6.64
CA LYS A 206 12.84 -32.82 6.75
C LYS A 206 11.53 -33.35 6.15
N TYR A 207 10.45 -32.59 6.29
CA TYR A 207 9.19 -32.91 5.64
C TYR A 207 9.31 -32.88 4.11
N ASP A 208 9.95 -31.85 3.55
CA ASP A 208 10.19 -31.77 2.12
C ASP A 208 10.92 -33.02 1.60
N LEU A 209 11.96 -33.45 2.31
CA LEU A 209 12.69 -34.69 1.96
C LEU A 209 11.80 -35.93 2.01
N TRP A 210 10.83 -35.99 2.94
CA TRP A 210 9.87 -37.11 2.98
C TRP A 210 8.91 -37.08 1.81
N GLN A 211 8.42 -35.89 1.43
CA GLN A 211 7.57 -35.74 0.26
C GLN A 211 8.30 -36.12 -1.03
N ASP A 212 9.53 -35.62 -1.19
CA ASP A 212 10.37 -35.97 -2.33
C ASP A 212 10.62 -37.49 -2.43
N GLU A 213 10.81 -38.17 -1.29
CA GLU A 213 11.01 -39.65 -1.26
C GLU A 213 9.73 -40.39 -1.65
N LEU A 214 8.56 -39.93 -1.16
CA LEU A 214 7.27 -40.50 -1.52
C LEU A 214 6.96 -40.29 -3.00
N GLU A 215 7.20 -39.11 -3.54
CA GLU A 215 6.98 -38.81 -4.95
C GLU A 215 7.85 -39.67 -5.87
N LYS A 216 9.13 -39.85 -5.53
CA LYS A 216 10.03 -40.76 -6.29
C LYS A 216 9.54 -42.20 -6.30
N LYS A 217 8.93 -42.68 -5.18
CA LYS A 217 8.41 -44.03 -5.08
C LYS A 217 7.03 -44.20 -5.73
N SER A 218 6.30 -43.10 -5.97
CA SER A 218 4.97 -43.11 -6.60
C SER A 218 5.04 -43.15 -8.14
N LYS A 219 6.20 -42.84 -8.74
CA LYS A 219 6.35 -42.68 -10.21
C LYS A 219 6.19 -43.98 -11.04
N ASP A 220 6.09 -45.14 -10.40
CA ASP A 220 5.97 -46.44 -11.13
C ASP A 220 4.85 -47.30 -10.52
N PRO A 221 3.56 -46.99 -10.82
CA PRO A 221 2.39 -47.62 -10.17
C PRO A 221 2.15 -49.08 -10.58
N GLU A 222 2.77 -49.58 -11.67
CA GLU A 222 2.54 -50.93 -12.18
C GLU A 222 3.37 -52.01 -11.45
N ASN A 223 4.40 -51.62 -10.71
CA ASN A 223 5.24 -52.58 -9.99
C ASN A 223 4.70 -52.85 -8.57
N GLN A 224 4.12 -54.04 -8.39
CA GLN A 224 3.49 -54.48 -7.13
C GLN A 224 4.47 -54.48 -5.93
N SER A 225 5.77 -54.65 -6.16
CA SER A 225 6.81 -54.59 -5.12
C SER A 225 7.03 -53.12 -4.65
N LEU A 226 7.11 -52.18 -5.59
CA LEU A 226 7.27 -50.74 -5.30
C LEU A 226 6.05 -50.17 -4.60
N ARG A 227 4.85 -50.64 -4.95
CA ARG A 227 3.60 -50.25 -4.27
C ARG A 227 3.60 -50.63 -2.79
N LYS A 228 4.04 -51.88 -2.45
CA LYS A 228 4.14 -52.30 -1.05
C LYS A 228 5.18 -51.48 -0.27
N GLU A 229 6.29 -51.15 -0.93
CA GLU A 229 7.33 -50.31 -0.32
C GLU A 229 6.83 -48.88 -0.10
N TYR A 230 6.10 -48.29 -1.06
CA TYR A 230 5.43 -47.00 -0.93
C TYR A 230 4.46 -46.98 0.26
N GLU A 231 3.55 -47.96 0.35
CA GLU A 231 2.59 -48.05 1.47
C GLU A 231 3.27 -48.17 2.84
N LYS A 232 4.38 -48.94 2.92
CA LYS A 232 5.18 -49.06 4.15
C LYS A 232 5.87 -47.74 4.51
N THR A 233 6.41 -47.05 3.54
CA THR A 233 7.07 -45.74 3.71
C THR A 233 6.05 -44.68 4.12
N LEU A 234 4.88 -44.66 3.48
CA LEU A 234 3.77 -43.75 3.79
C LEU A 234 3.31 -43.90 5.24
N LYS A 235 3.05 -45.16 5.70
CA LYS A 235 2.66 -45.40 7.10
C LYS A 235 3.73 -44.96 8.10
N LYS A 236 5.02 -45.17 7.76
CA LYS A 236 6.12 -44.68 8.60
C LYS A 236 6.09 -43.14 8.72
N TYR A 237 5.96 -42.44 7.59
CA TYR A 237 5.96 -40.97 7.61
C TYR A 237 4.70 -40.39 8.26
N GLN A 238 3.53 -41.02 8.07
CA GLN A 238 2.32 -40.59 8.79
C GLN A 238 2.49 -40.63 10.30
N SER A 239 3.12 -41.68 10.85
CA SER A 239 3.40 -41.78 12.29
C SER A 239 4.41 -40.73 12.77
N LEU A 240 5.40 -40.38 11.95
CA LEU A 240 6.39 -39.34 12.26
C LEU A 240 5.79 -37.94 12.11
N LEU A 241 4.88 -37.76 11.16
CA LEU A 241 4.19 -36.49 10.91
C LEU A 241 3.38 -36.02 12.10
N VAL A 242 2.61 -36.91 12.73
CA VAL A 242 1.84 -36.59 13.95
C VAL A 242 2.73 -36.02 15.06
N LYS A 243 3.91 -36.63 15.27
CA LYS A 243 4.86 -36.14 16.28
C LYS A 243 5.49 -34.81 15.89
N GLN A 244 5.80 -34.63 14.59
CA GLN A 244 6.35 -33.41 14.06
C GLN A 244 5.36 -32.24 14.17
N GLU A 245 4.09 -32.47 13.82
CA GLU A 245 3.04 -31.45 13.92
C GLU A 245 2.79 -31.00 15.36
N GLN A 246 2.85 -31.95 16.32
CA GLN A 246 2.76 -31.60 17.74
C GLN A 246 3.94 -30.70 18.16
N LEU A 247 5.16 -31.01 17.70
CA LEU A 247 6.34 -30.18 17.97
C LEU A 247 6.18 -28.78 17.35
N LEU A 248 5.77 -28.69 16.09
CA LEU A 248 5.56 -27.43 15.38
C LEU A 248 4.49 -26.57 16.07
N ARG A 249 3.38 -27.16 16.50
CA ARG A 249 2.31 -26.45 17.21
C ARG A 249 2.83 -25.80 18.48
N VAL A 250 3.51 -26.58 19.35
CA VAL A 250 4.01 -26.02 20.62
C VAL A 250 5.08 -24.96 20.38
N ALA A 251 5.96 -25.16 19.40
CA ALA A 251 6.99 -24.20 19.06
C ALA A 251 6.40 -22.89 18.50
N PHE A 252 5.41 -22.95 17.60
CA PHE A 252 4.74 -21.76 17.07
C PHE A 252 3.90 -21.04 18.14
N TYR A 253 3.22 -21.76 19.05
CA TYR A 253 2.50 -21.14 20.15
C TYR A 253 3.45 -20.35 21.06
N LEU A 254 4.59 -20.94 21.40
CA LEU A 254 5.61 -20.25 22.19
C LEU A 254 6.09 -18.97 21.50
N LEU A 255 6.37 -19.04 20.20
CA LEU A 255 6.80 -17.89 19.42
C LEU A 255 5.70 -16.83 19.29
N LEU A 256 4.44 -17.25 19.12
CA LEU A 256 3.28 -16.36 19.07
C LEU A 256 3.15 -15.57 20.37
N ASN A 257 3.28 -16.22 21.53
CA ASN A 257 3.26 -15.55 22.83
C ASN A 257 4.41 -14.53 22.95
N LEU A 258 5.63 -14.92 22.57
CA LEU A 258 6.79 -14.03 22.61
C LEU A 258 6.69 -12.83 21.65
N SER A 259 5.90 -12.95 20.59
CA SER A 259 5.72 -11.87 19.60
C SER A 259 4.84 -10.71 20.11
N GLU A 260 4.38 -10.76 21.36
CA GLU A 260 3.73 -9.62 22.02
C GLU A 260 4.71 -8.46 22.25
N ASP A 261 5.97 -8.77 22.49
CA ASP A 261 7.03 -7.76 22.54
C ASP A 261 7.52 -7.44 21.12
N THR A 262 7.38 -6.18 20.70
CA THR A 262 7.75 -5.71 19.38
C THR A 262 9.22 -5.89 19.05
N ARG A 263 10.11 -5.81 20.07
CA ARG A 263 11.56 -6.05 19.88
C ARG A 263 11.85 -7.51 19.59
N THR A 264 11.08 -8.39 20.19
CA THR A 264 11.19 -9.85 19.97
C THR A 264 10.59 -10.22 18.63
N GLU A 265 9.47 -9.62 18.24
CA GLU A 265 8.87 -9.76 16.89
C GLU A 265 9.87 -9.37 15.81
N LEU A 266 10.51 -8.20 15.91
CA LEU A 266 11.52 -7.75 14.95
C LEU A 266 12.71 -8.74 14.83
N LYS A 267 13.15 -9.34 15.94
CA LYS A 267 14.17 -10.39 15.90
C LYS A 267 13.72 -11.67 15.21
N MET A 268 12.44 -12.04 15.35
CA MET A 268 11.85 -13.18 14.66
C MET A 268 11.75 -12.90 13.17
N ARG A 269 11.35 -11.70 12.78
CA ARG A 269 11.31 -11.28 11.38
C ARG A 269 12.70 -11.37 10.73
N ASN A 270 13.72 -10.83 11.37
CA ASN A 270 15.12 -10.91 10.88
C ASN A 270 15.64 -12.36 10.76
N LYS A 271 14.93 -13.32 11.32
CA LYS A 271 15.18 -14.77 11.20
C LYS A 271 14.16 -15.49 10.32
N ASN A 272 13.48 -14.74 9.46
CA ASN A 272 12.55 -15.28 8.46
C ASN A 272 11.36 -16.05 9.06
N ILE A 273 10.76 -15.58 10.17
CA ILE A 273 9.58 -16.24 10.76
C ILE A 273 8.41 -16.30 9.77
N VAL A 274 8.19 -15.25 8.97
CA VAL A 274 7.14 -15.21 7.95
C VAL A 274 7.32 -16.35 6.95
N HIS A 275 8.56 -16.58 6.47
CA HIS A 275 8.88 -17.69 5.58
C HIS A 275 8.52 -19.06 6.19
N LEU A 276 8.88 -19.30 7.45
CA LEU A 276 8.57 -20.55 8.14
C LEU A 276 7.06 -20.76 8.30
N LEU A 277 6.31 -19.71 8.60
CA LEU A 277 4.86 -19.74 8.72
C LEU A 277 4.18 -20.00 7.37
N VAL A 278 4.55 -19.26 6.32
CA VAL A 278 3.96 -19.40 4.98
C VAL A 278 4.26 -20.80 4.39
N LYS A 279 5.46 -21.34 4.65
CA LYS A 279 5.77 -22.72 4.28
C LYS A 279 4.91 -23.73 5.04
N SER A 280 4.53 -23.43 6.27
CA SER A 280 3.67 -24.31 7.07
C SER A 280 2.20 -24.30 6.62
N LEU A 281 1.78 -23.38 5.74
CA LEU A 281 0.44 -23.38 5.11
C LEU A 281 0.23 -24.58 4.16
N GLU A 282 1.29 -25.26 3.75
CA GLU A 282 1.24 -26.45 2.90
C GLU A 282 0.90 -27.75 3.67
N ARG A 283 0.54 -27.61 4.95
CA ARG A 283 0.17 -28.75 5.82
C ARG A 283 -1.34 -28.96 5.81
N ASP A 284 -1.75 -30.22 6.10
CA ASP A 284 -3.17 -30.62 6.13
C ASP A 284 -3.78 -30.56 7.53
N ASN A 285 -2.96 -30.37 8.57
CA ASN A 285 -3.45 -30.35 9.95
C ASN A 285 -4.15 -29.03 10.27
N GLU A 286 -5.48 -29.07 10.42
CA GLU A 286 -6.33 -27.88 10.64
C GLU A 286 -5.94 -27.09 11.90
N GLU A 287 -5.63 -27.75 13.01
CA GLU A 287 -5.25 -27.07 14.26
C GLU A 287 -3.90 -26.34 14.10
N LEU A 288 -2.96 -26.92 13.34
CA LEU A 288 -1.71 -26.25 13.01
C LEU A 288 -1.97 -25.08 12.06
N LEU A 289 -2.84 -25.23 11.07
CA LEU A 289 -3.19 -24.16 10.13
C LEU A 289 -3.86 -22.97 10.85
N VAL A 290 -4.80 -23.21 11.77
CA VAL A 290 -5.41 -22.13 12.57
C VAL A 290 -4.36 -21.33 13.32
N LEU A 291 -3.39 -22.00 13.93
CA LEU A 291 -2.29 -21.37 14.64
C LEU A 291 -1.40 -20.55 13.71
N VAL A 292 -0.98 -21.15 12.61
CA VAL A 292 -0.09 -20.53 11.61
C VAL A 292 -0.75 -19.27 11.01
N VAL A 293 -2.02 -19.39 10.59
CA VAL A 293 -2.78 -18.25 10.03
C VAL A 293 -3.03 -17.18 11.08
N SER A 294 -3.29 -17.56 12.35
CA SER A 294 -3.42 -16.61 13.47
C SER A 294 -2.12 -15.85 13.72
N PHE A 295 -0.98 -16.51 13.58
CA PHE A 295 0.31 -15.87 13.74
C PHE A 295 0.62 -14.93 12.55
N LEU A 296 0.38 -15.37 11.33
CA LEU A 296 0.50 -14.54 10.13
C LEU A 296 -0.42 -13.30 10.24
N LYS A 297 -1.67 -13.48 10.72
CA LYS A 297 -2.59 -12.35 10.95
C LYS A 297 -2.01 -11.33 11.93
N LYS A 298 -1.40 -11.77 13.02
CA LYS A 298 -0.73 -10.87 13.98
C LYS A 298 0.43 -10.12 13.33
N LEU A 299 1.26 -10.81 12.56
CA LEU A 299 2.42 -10.21 11.87
C LEU A 299 2.04 -9.28 10.70
N SER A 300 0.88 -9.50 10.07
CA SER A 300 0.41 -8.74 8.92
C SER A 300 0.07 -7.26 9.20
N ILE A 301 0.11 -6.84 10.46
CA ILE A 301 -0.06 -5.43 10.85
C ILE A 301 1.14 -4.59 10.39
N PHE A 302 2.33 -5.18 10.31
CA PHE A 302 3.56 -4.51 9.91
C PHE A 302 3.76 -4.60 8.38
N LEU A 303 4.06 -3.46 7.76
CA LEU A 303 4.21 -3.35 6.31
C LEU A 303 5.30 -4.29 5.76
N GLU A 304 6.41 -4.37 6.45
CA GLU A 304 7.54 -5.20 6.02
C GLU A 304 7.22 -6.70 6.04
N ASN A 305 6.42 -7.15 7.03
CA ASN A 305 5.95 -8.53 7.05
C ASN A 305 4.93 -8.79 5.93
N LYS A 306 4.11 -7.78 5.53
CA LYS A 306 3.24 -7.90 4.35
C LYS A 306 4.04 -8.06 3.07
N ASN A 307 5.15 -7.33 2.93
CA ASN A 307 6.04 -7.47 1.77
C ASN A 307 6.63 -8.89 1.68
N ASP A 308 7.12 -9.43 2.81
CA ASP A 308 7.60 -10.81 2.87
C ASP A 308 6.48 -11.81 2.50
N MET A 309 5.24 -11.56 2.97
CA MET A 309 4.07 -12.40 2.61
C MET A 309 3.74 -12.30 1.12
N ALA A 310 3.90 -11.13 0.51
CA ALA A 310 3.66 -10.92 -0.92
C ALA A 310 4.66 -11.67 -1.80
N GLU A 311 5.94 -11.71 -1.39
CA GLU A 311 7.01 -12.42 -2.09
C GLU A 311 6.84 -13.96 -2.05
N MET A 312 6.12 -14.47 -1.06
CA MET A 312 5.97 -15.90 -0.81
C MET A 312 4.64 -16.51 -1.28
N ASP A 313 3.92 -15.82 -2.15
CA ASP A 313 2.63 -16.28 -2.67
C ASP A 313 1.63 -16.66 -1.56
N THR A 314 1.61 -15.86 -0.48
CA THR A 314 0.75 -16.13 0.67
C THR A 314 -0.73 -16.08 0.30
N VAL A 315 -1.13 -15.13 -0.55
CA VAL A 315 -2.52 -14.98 -1.00
C VAL A 315 -2.99 -16.22 -1.78
N GLU A 316 -2.13 -16.76 -2.63
CA GLU A 316 -2.38 -17.97 -3.41
C GLU A 316 -2.64 -19.18 -2.50
N LYS A 317 -1.80 -19.33 -1.46
CA LYS A 317 -1.96 -20.42 -0.48
C LYS A 317 -3.22 -20.23 0.38
N LEU A 318 -3.52 -19.00 0.82
CA LEU A 318 -4.74 -18.71 1.55
C LEU A 318 -6.00 -18.91 0.70
N ALA A 319 -5.94 -18.66 -0.61
CA ALA A 319 -7.06 -18.89 -1.52
C ALA A 319 -7.48 -20.35 -1.59
N CYS A 320 -6.56 -21.30 -1.34
CA CYS A 320 -6.87 -22.71 -1.23
C CYS A 320 -7.65 -23.06 0.05
N LEU A 321 -7.54 -22.24 1.09
CA LEU A 321 -8.27 -22.41 2.35
C LEU A 321 -9.66 -21.75 2.34
N VAL A 322 -10.06 -21.10 1.25
CA VAL A 322 -11.37 -20.48 1.11
C VAL A 322 -12.12 -21.16 -0.06
N PRO A 323 -13.29 -21.79 0.20
CA PRO A 323 -13.90 -22.09 1.51
C PRO A 323 -13.24 -23.30 2.19
N CYS A 324 -13.37 -23.39 3.51
CA CYS A 324 -13.02 -24.60 4.28
C CYS A 324 -14.15 -24.93 5.29
N GLU A 325 -14.21 -26.21 5.70
CA GLU A 325 -15.26 -26.70 6.60
C GLU A 325 -15.06 -26.27 8.05
N GLN A 326 -13.80 -26.06 8.44
CA GLN A 326 -13.45 -25.69 9.81
C GLN A 326 -13.66 -24.20 10.05
N GLU A 327 -14.64 -23.86 10.92
CA GLU A 327 -15.11 -22.49 11.16
C GLU A 327 -14.00 -21.55 11.67
N ASP A 328 -13.18 -22.01 12.61
CA ASP A 328 -12.08 -21.20 13.18
C ASP A 328 -11.03 -20.89 12.11
N LEU A 329 -10.66 -21.87 11.27
CA LEU A 329 -9.72 -21.68 10.17
C LEU A 329 -10.27 -20.70 9.14
N MET A 330 -11.52 -20.87 8.77
CA MET A 330 -12.20 -19.98 7.84
C MET A 330 -12.20 -18.53 8.36
N ASN A 331 -12.58 -18.34 9.61
CA ASN A 331 -12.68 -17.02 10.24
C ASN A 331 -11.31 -16.33 10.33
N VAL A 332 -10.27 -17.04 10.78
CA VAL A 332 -8.94 -16.45 10.88
C VAL A 332 -8.32 -16.18 9.50
N THR A 333 -8.59 -17.03 8.49
CA THR A 333 -8.14 -16.84 7.12
C THR A 333 -8.75 -15.58 6.50
N LEU A 334 -10.05 -15.39 6.64
CA LEU A 334 -10.72 -14.19 6.15
C LEU A 334 -10.19 -12.92 6.84
N ARG A 335 -9.92 -12.97 8.14
CA ARG A 335 -9.34 -11.82 8.87
C ARG A 335 -7.90 -11.51 8.44
N LEU A 336 -7.11 -12.53 8.10
CA LEU A 336 -5.78 -12.31 7.51
C LEU A 336 -5.92 -11.70 6.11
N LEU A 337 -6.79 -12.23 5.26
CA LEU A 337 -7.07 -11.66 3.94
C LEU A 337 -7.53 -10.20 4.05
N LEU A 338 -8.37 -9.86 5.04
CA LEU A 338 -8.77 -8.48 5.31
C LEU A 338 -7.55 -7.60 5.64
N ASN A 339 -6.64 -8.05 6.50
CA ASN A 339 -5.42 -7.28 6.79
C ASN A 339 -4.53 -7.10 5.55
N LEU A 340 -4.46 -8.10 4.69
CA LEU A 340 -3.68 -8.05 3.46
C LEU A 340 -4.34 -7.17 2.39
N SER A 341 -5.69 -7.04 2.40
CA SER A 341 -6.44 -6.26 1.40
C SER A 341 -6.23 -4.74 1.50
N PHE A 342 -5.57 -4.24 2.56
CA PHE A 342 -5.12 -2.84 2.62
C PHE A 342 -3.97 -2.53 1.65
N ASP A 343 -3.26 -3.55 1.16
CA ASP A 343 -2.19 -3.38 0.17
C ASP A 343 -2.71 -3.57 -1.26
N THR A 344 -2.38 -2.63 -2.16
CA THR A 344 -2.87 -2.65 -3.55
C THR A 344 -2.34 -3.84 -4.34
N GLY A 345 -1.07 -4.20 -4.17
CA GLY A 345 -0.47 -5.34 -4.86
C GLY A 345 -1.11 -6.66 -4.45
N LEU A 346 -1.38 -6.82 -3.14
CA LEU A 346 -2.03 -8.01 -2.61
C LEU A 346 -3.51 -8.09 -3.01
N ARG A 347 -4.24 -6.95 -3.12
CA ARG A 347 -5.61 -6.92 -3.68
C ARG A 347 -5.62 -7.43 -5.12
N THR A 348 -4.69 -6.97 -5.94
CA THR A 348 -4.54 -7.43 -7.33
C THR A 348 -4.31 -8.94 -7.38
N LYS A 349 -3.43 -9.47 -6.52
CA LYS A 349 -3.23 -10.93 -6.40
C LYS A 349 -4.50 -11.66 -6.00
N MET A 350 -5.30 -11.13 -5.04
CA MET A 350 -6.58 -11.73 -4.62
C MET A 350 -7.55 -11.90 -5.79
N VAL A 351 -7.63 -10.91 -6.68
CA VAL A 351 -8.45 -11.00 -7.90
C VAL A 351 -7.90 -12.06 -8.84
N HIS A 352 -6.59 -12.07 -9.09
CA HIS A 352 -5.95 -13.03 -10.02
C HIS A 352 -6.09 -14.49 -9.58
N VAL A 353 -6.02 -14.77 -8.29
CA VAL A 353 -6.18 -16.15 -7.78
C VAL A 353 -7.64 -16.61 -7.68
N GLY A 354 -8.58 -15.78 -8.12
CA GLY A 354 -10.01 -16.11 -8.15
C GLY A 354 -10.69 -16.07 -6.79
N LEU A 355 -10.24 -15.23 -5.85
CA LEU A 355 -10.91 -15.04 -4.56
C LEU A 355 -12.23 -14.26 -4.71
N LEU A 356 -12.37 -13.43 -5.73
CA LEU A 356 -13.56 -12.58 -5.93
C LEU A 356 -14.88 -13.39 -5.92
N PRO A 357 -15.09 -14.43 -6.75
CA PRO A 357 -16.32 -15.21 -6.71
C PRO A 357 -16.50 -16.00 -5.40
N LYS A 358 -15.41 -16.46 -4.77
CA LYS A 358 -15.45 -17.16 -3.49
C LYS A 358 -15.92 -16.24 -2.35
N LEU A 359 -15.43 -15.02 -2.30
CA LEU A 359 -15.85 -13.99 -1.33
C LEU A 359 -17.30 -13.54 -1.59
N THR A 360 -17.70 -13.41 -2.87
CA THR A 360 -19.06 -13.10 -3.25
C THR A 360 -20.05 -14.16 -2.73
N ALA A 361 -19.72 -15.44 -2.84
CA ALA A 361 -20.56 -16.52 -2.31
C ALA A 361 -20.75 -16.44 -0.78
N LEU A 362 -19.79 -15.84 -0.05
CA LEU A 362 -19.88 -15.67 1.40
C LEU A 362 -20.81 -14.53 1.84
N LEU A 363 -21.23 -13.65 0.94
CA LEU A 363 -22.19 -12.59 1.26
C LEU A 363 -23.55 -13.14 1.69
N GLY A 364 -23.90 -14.36 1.26
CA GLY A 364 -25.11 -15.07 1.70
C GLY A 364 -24.99 -15.78 3.05
N ASN A 365 -23.82 -15.74 3.70
CA ASN A 365 -23.58 -16.39 4.98
C ASN A 365 -23.42 -15.35 6.10
N ASP A 366 -24.36 -15.29 7.03
CA ASP A 366 -24.37 -14.28 8.10
C ASP A 366 -23.11 -14.25 8.96
N THR A 367 -22.43 -15.41 9.14
CA THR A 367 -21.20 -15.50 9.94
C THR A 367 -20.04 -14.77 9.27
N TYR A 368 -19.92 -14.84 7.94
CA TYR A 368 -18.79 -14.33 7.19
C TYR A 368 -19.09 -13.07 6.37
N LYS A 369 -20.36 -12.72 6.22
CA LYS A 369 -20.89 -11.61 5.39
C LYS A 369 -20.11 -10.31 5.61
N HIS A 370 -19.96 -9.86 6.84
CA HIS A 370 -19.31 -8.58 7.15
C HIS A 370 -17.83 -8.57 6.77
N VAL A 371 -17.09 -9.65 7.06
CA VAL A 371 -15.66 -9.71 6.72
C VAL A 371 -15.47 -9.83 5.20
N ALA A 372 -16.27 -10.65 4.55
CA ALA A 372 -16.25 -10.79 3.08
C ALA A 372 -16.58 -9.45 2.40
N MET A 373 -17.60 -8.74 2.87
CA MET A 373 -18.00 -7.44 2.34
C MET A 373 -16.88 -6.40 2.46
N ARG A 374 -16.16 -6.35 3.59
CA ARG A 374 -15.01 -5.45 3.78
C ARG A 374 -13.86 -5.75 2.82
N ILE A 375 -13.55 -7.03 2.61
CA ILE A 375 -12.49 -7.41 1.66
C ILE A 375 -12.90 -7.02 0.23
N LEU A 376 -14.15 -7.31 -0.16
CA LEU A 376 -14.69 -6.95 -1.46
C LEU A 376 -14.75 -5.43 -1.65
N TYR A 377 -15.10 -4.67 -0.59
CA TYR A 377 -15.04 -3.21 -0.58
C TYR A 377 -13.61 -2.72 -0.89
N HIS A 378 -12.58 -3.24 -0.19
CA HIS A 378 -11.20 -2.87 -0.47
C HIS A 378 -10.79 -3.19 -1.92
N ILE A 379 -11.21 -4.34 -2.46
CA ILE A 379 -10.94 -4.69 -3.86
C ILE A 379 -11.63 -3.71 -4.81
N SER A 380 -12.83 -3.21 -4.47
CA SER A 380 -13.59 -2.26 -5.29
C SER A 380 -13.00 -0.86 -5.36
N VAL A 381 -12.02 -0.53 -4.50
CA VAL A 381 -11.31 0.76 -4.55
C VAL A 381 -10.47 0.86 -5.82
N ASP A 382 -9.90 -0.25 -6.29
CA ASP A 382 -9.05 -0.26 -7.47
C ASP A 382 -9.86 -0.26 -8.77
N ASP A 383 -9.69 0.75 -9.61
CA ASP A 383 -10.46 0.93 -10.85
C ASP A 383 -10.35 -0.28 -11.80
N LYS A 384 -9.16 -0.87 -11.89
CA LYS A 384 -8.91 -2.06 -12.70
C LYS A 384 -9.72 -3.28 -12.23
N SER A 385 -9.99 -3.37 -10.94
CA SER A 385 -10.70 -4.48 -10.33
C SER A 385 -12.23 -4.29 -10.35
N LYS A 386 -12.72 -3.04 -10.43
CA LYS A 386 -14.16 -2.73 -10.43
C LYS A 386 -14.93 -3.47 -11.53
N SER A 387 -14.40 -3.54 -12.75
CA SER A 387 -15.04 -4.21 -13.87
C SER A 387 -15.21 -5.72 -13.67
N MET A 388 -14.39 -6.34 -12.82
CA MET A 388 -14.44 -7.78 -12.57
C MET A 388 -15.69 -8.20 -11.78
N PHE A 389 -16.29 -7.28 -11.03
CA PHE A 389 -17.51 -7.54 -10.28
C PHE A 389 -18.73 -7.82 -11.19
N ALA A 390 -18.75 -7.26 -12.39
CA ALA A 390 -19.79 -7.50 -13.39
C ALA A 390 -19.90 -8.98 -13.81
N TYR A 391 -18.82 -9.76 -13.63
CA TYR A 391 -18.79 -11.19 -13.97
C TYR A 391 -19.13 -12.09 -12.78
N THR A 392 -19.66 -11.53 -11.70
CA THR A 392 -20.07 -12.24 -10.49
C THR A 392 -21.48 -11.88 -10.09
N ASP A 393 -22.08 -12.67 -9.19
CA ASP A 393 -23.39 -12.37 -8.61
C ASP A 393 -23.33 -11.30 -7.49
N CYS A 394 -22.19 -10.59 -7.35
CA CYS A 394 -21.96 -9.64 -6.27
C CYS A 394 -22.95 -8.47 -6.34
N ILE A 395 -23.06 -7.80 -7.48
CA ILE A 395 -23.91 -6.63 -7.65
C ILE A 395 -25.39 -6.96 -7.40
N PRO A 396 -26.00 -8.02 -7.99
CA PRO A 396 -27.36 -8.42 -7.67
C PRO A 396 -27.58 -8.68 -6.17
N GLN A 397 -26.66 -9.36 -5.48
CA GLN A 397 -26.77 -9.61 -4.05
C GLN A 397 -26.72 -8.32 -3.22
N LEU A 398 -25.79 -7.38 -3.56
CA LEU A 398 -25.69 -6.10 -2.87
C LEU A 398 -26.97 -5.26 -3.06
N ILE A 399 -27.51 -5.21 -4.27
CA ILE A 399 -28.74 -4.48 -4.57
C ILE A 399 -29.94 -5.10 -3.85
N GLN A 400 -30.01 -6.41 -3.77
CA GLN A 400 -31.06 -7.10 -2.97
C GLN A 400 -30.90 -6.71 -1.48
N MET A 401 -29.71 -6.79 -0.89
CA MET A 401 -29.46 -6.37 0.50
C MET A 401 -29.82 -4.90 0.73
N LEU A 402 -29.50 -4.03 -0.25
CA LEU A 402 -29.81 -2.60 -0.17
C LEU A 402 -31.33 -2.37 -0.04
N PHE A 403 -32.17 -3.15 -0.70
CA PHE A 403 -33.61 -2.98 -0.69
C PHE A 403 -34.35 -3.78 0.42
N GLU A 404 -33.71 -4.82 0.98
CA GLU A 404 -34.30 -5.62 2.06
C GLU A 404 -34.43 -4.83 3.39
N HIS A 405 -33.55 -3.83 3.63
CA HIS A 405 -33.52 -3.06 4.89
C HIS A 405 -34.62 -2.00 5.04
N GLY A 406 -35.67 -2.05 4.27
CA GLY A 406 -36.87 -1.22 4.42
C GLY A 406 -36.59 0.30 4.45
N GLU A 407 -37.14 1.01 5.43
CA GLU A 407 -36.99 2.47 5.63
C GLU A 407 -35.94 2.83 6.66
N GLU A 408 -35.23 1.86 7.22
CA GLU A 408 -34.16 2.09 8.19
C GLU A 408 -32.90 2.64 7.51
N ARG A 409 -32.08 3.30 8.33
CA ARG A 409 -30.77 3.81 7.88
C ARG A 409 -29.91 2.64 7.39
N MET A 410 -29.34 2.78 6.22
CA MET A 410 -28.53 1.74 5.60
C MET A 410 -27.22 1.51 6.33
N ASP A 411 -26.70 0.28 6.20
CA ASP A 411 -25.33 -0.03 6.62
C ASP A 411 -24.34 0.76 5.76
N ASN A 412 -23.52 1.56 6.44
CA ASN A 412 -22.53 2.40 5.78
C ASN A 412 -21.52 1.59 4.98
N GLU A 413 -21.17 0.37 5.42
CA GLU A 413 -20.24 -0.51 4.68
C GLU A 413 -20.87 -0.96 3.35
N LEU A 414 -22.14 -1.31 3.37
CA LEU A 414 -22.88 -1.74 2.18
C LEU A 414 -23.00 -0.61 1.15
N ILE A 415 -23.45 0.57 1.59
CA ILE A 415 -23.64 1.69 0.65
C ILE A 415 -22.31 2.20 0.09
N SER A 416 -21.24 2.26 0.90
CA SER A 416 -19.91 2.67 0.43
C SER A 416 -19.37 1.73 -0.64
N PHE A 417 -19.61 0.42 -0.48
CA PHE A 417 -19.26 -0.57 -1.49
C PHE A 417 -20.04 -0.37 -2.80
N CYS A 418 -21.34 -0.12 -2.69
CA CYS A 418 -22.17 0.16 -3.86
C CYS A 418 -21.77 1.44 -4.59
N ILE A 419 -21.35 2.50 -3.85
CA ILE A 419 -20.82 3.76 -4.40
C ILE A 419 -19.58 3.48 -5.25
N ASN A 420 -18.63 2.68 -4.75
CA ASN A 420 -17.43 2.32 -5.50
C ASN A 420 -17.77 1.57 -6.79
N LEU A 421 -18.67 0.60 -6.72
CA LEU A 421 -19.06 -0.20 -7.89
C LEU A 421 -19.78 0.65 -8.94
N ALA A 422 -20.63 1.58 -8.51
CA ALA A 422 -21.36 2.49 -9.39
C ALA A 422 -20.46 3.41 -10.22
N ALA A 423 -19.23 3.63 -9.80
CA ALA A 423 -18.23 4.40 -10.56
C ALA A 423 -17.74 3.68 -11.83
N ASN A 424 -18.02 2.39 -12.01
CA ASN A 424 -17.72 1.67 -13.25
C ASN A 424 -18.96 1.55 -14.15
N LYS A 425 -18.80 1.87 -15.43
CA LYS A 425 -19.90 1.90 -16.41
C LYS A 425 -20.68 0.59 -16.51
N THR A 426 -20.00 -0.54 -16.60
CA THR A 426 -20.64 -1.86 -16.73
C THR A 426 -21.40 -2.23 -15.46
N ASN A 427 -20.82 -1.95 -14.30
CA ASN A 427 -21.47 -2.16 -13.01
C ASN A 427 -22.71 -1.27 -12.86
N ALA A 428 -22.62 0.00 -13.24
CA ALA A 428 -23.74 0.94 -13.22
C ALA A 428 -24.90 0.46 -14.11
N GLN A 429 -24.61 -0.15 -15.27
CA GLN A 429 -25.62 -0.77 -16.13
C GLN A 429 -26.37 -1.88 -15.40
N ILE A 430 -25.64 -2.80 -14.75
CA ILE A 430 -26.25 -3.91 -13.99
C ILE A 430 -27.08 -3.37 -12.81
N ILE A 431 -26.59 -2.35 -12.10
CA ILE A 431 -27.32 -1.69 -11.00
C ILE A 431 -28.66 -1.11 -11.49
N CYS A 432 -28.69 -0.56 -12.70
CA CYS A 432 -29.87 0.10 -13.27
C CYS A 432 -30.82 -0.88 -14.00
N GLU A 433 -30.44 -2.14 -14.16
CA GLU A 433 -31.29 -3.13 -14.83
C GLU A 433 -32.70 -3.20 -14.24
N GLY A 434 -33.67 -3.33 -15.09
CA GLY A 434 -35.08 -3.33 -14.71
C GLY A 434 -35.56 -1.99 -14.13
N ASN A 435 -35.88 -1.96 -12.86
CA ASN A 435 -36.33 -0.76 -12.14
C ASN A 435 -35.27 -0.23 -11.13
N GLY A 436 -33.98 -0.63 -11.25
CA GLY A 436 -32.96 -0.33 -10.27
C GLY A 436 -32.83 1.15 -9.97
N LEU A 437 -32.60 1.99 -11.00
CA LEU A 437 -32.49 3.45 -10.82
C LEU A 437 -33.75 4.06 -10.21
N LYS A 438 -34.95 3.62 -10.64
CA LYS A 438 -36.21 4.13 -10.11
C LYS A 438 -36.34 3.86 -8.60
N MET A 439 -35.96 2.66 -8.17
CA MET A 439 -36.00 2.30 -6.74
C MET A 439 -34.99 3.08 -5.92
N LEU A 440 -33.76 3.23 -6.44
CA LEU A 440 -32.73 4.02 -5.81
C LEU A 440 -33.15 5.49 -5.67
N MET A 441 -33.61 6.11 -6.75
CA MET A 441 -34.03 7.50 -6.79
C MET A 441 -35.21 7.75 -5.83
N LYS A 442 -36.25 6.89 -5.87
CA LYS A 442 -37.40 7.01 -4.95
C LYS A 442 -36.95 6.95 -3.48
N ARG A 443 -36.01 6.07 -3.17
CA ARG A 443 -35.52 5.93 -1.78
C ARG A 443 -34.63 7.13 -1.38
N ALA A 444 -33.72 7.56 -2.24
CA ALA A 444 -32.82 8.68 -1.99
C ALA A 444 -33.60 9.97 -1.73
N LEU A 445 -34.58 10.28 -2.57
CA LEU A 445 -35.41 11.47 -2.43
C LEU A 445 -36.33 11.41 -1.19
N LYS A 446 -36.84 10.22 -0.83
CA LYS A 446 -37.69 10.04 0.36
C LYS A 446 -36.91 10.21 1.66
N LEU A 447 -35.71 9.61 1.76
CA LEU A 447 -34.90 9.61 2.98
C LEU A 447 -33.96 10.80 3.06
N LYS A 448 -33.76 11.54 1.96
CA LYS A 448 -32.72 12.57 1.79
C LYS A 448 -31.34 12.05 2.21
N ASP A 449 -30.99 10.84 1.74
CA ASP A 449 -29.76 10.15 2.10
C ASP A 449 -28.64 10.56 1.14
N PRO A 450 -27.60 11.31 1.63
CA PRO A 450 -26.51 11.80 0.78
C PRO A 450 -25.66 10.68 0.20
N LEU A 451 -25.42 9.58 0.93
CA LEU A 451 -24.63 8.45 0.43
C LEU A 451 -25.34 7.72 -0.72
N LEU A 452 -26.66 7.54 -0.60
CA LEU A 452 -27.41 6.95 -1.68
C LEU A 452 -27.47 7.87 -2.91
N MET A 453 -27.57 9.19 -2.69
CA MET A 453 -27.51 10.17 -3.79
C MET A 453 -26.11 10.19 -4.42
N LYS A 454 -25.04 10.02 -3.64
CA LYS A 454 -23.66 9.87 -4.16
C LYS A 454 -23.52 8.65 -5.07
N MET A 455 -24.12 7.51 -4.71
CA MET A 455 -24.19 6.34 -5.59
C MET A 455 -24.88 6.68 -6.92
N ILE A 456 -26.02 7.37 -6.86
CA ILE A 456 -26.78 7.82 -8.02
C ILE A 456 -25.98 8.80 -8.87
N ARG A 457 -25.25 9.73 -8.24
CA ARG A 457 -24.31 10.65 -8.92
C ARG A 457 -23.25 9.87 -9.71
N ASN A 458 -22.64 8.84 -9.11
CA ASN A 458 -21.67 7.99 -9.81
C ASN A 458 -22.28 7.27 -11.02
N ILE A 459 -23.55 6.89 -10.96
CA ILE A 459 -24.27 6.32 -12.11
C ILE A 459 -24.47 7.38 -13.20
N SER A 460 -24.82 8.61 -12.83
CA SER A 460 -25.14 9.70 -13.77
C SER A 460 -23.95 10.17 -14.61
N GLN A 461 -22.72 9.90 -14.20
CA GLN A 461 -21.50 10.30 -14.94
C GLN A 461 -21.28 9.49 -16.24
N HIS A 462 -21.92 8.31 -16.36
CA HIS A 462 -21.67 7.41 -17.50
C HIS A 462 -22.49 7.78 -18.73
N ASP A 463 -21.79 8.11 -19.82
CA ASP A 463 -22.40 8.46 -21.09
C ASP A 463 -23.14 7.29 -21.74
N GLY A 464 -24.22 7.63 -22.44
CA GLY A 464 -25.05 6.69 -23.19
C GLY A 464 -26.46 6.53 -22.61
N PRO A 465 -27.09 5.35 -22.80
CA PRO A 465 -28.47 5.13 -22.41
C PRO A 465 -28.78 5.35 -20.93
N LEU A 466 -27.76 5.19 -20.05
CA LEU A 466 -27.93 5.41 -18.61
C LEU A 466 -28.29 6.86 -18.28
N LYS A 467 -27.64 7.85 -18.89
CA LYS A 467 -27.95 9.27 -18.66
C LYS A 467 -29.40 9.61 -19.05
N GLN A 468 -29.92 9.01 -20.11
CA GLN A 468 -31.29 9.27 -20.55
C GLN A 468 -32.35 8.82 -19.52
N LEU A 469 -32.04 7.82 -18.69
CA LEU A 469 -32.94 7.38 -17.61
C LEU A 469 -33.18 8.47 -16.54
N PHE A 470 -32.30 9.47 -16.48
CA PHE A 470 -32.40 10.56 -15.51
C PHE A 470 -33.38 11.66 -15.92
N ILE A 471 -33.80 11.75 -17.19
CA ILE A 471 -34.70 12.79 -17.68
C ILE A 471 -35.95 12.87 -16.83
N ASP A 472 -36.53 11.72 -16.43
CA ASP A 472 -37.73 11.66 -15.61
C ASP A 472 -37.58 12.22 -14.20
N TYR A 473 -36.33 12.40 -13.74
CA TYR A 473 -36.02 12.81 -12.36
C TYR A 473 -35.38 14.20 -12.23
N VAL A 474 -35.08 14.86 -13.36
CA VAL A 474 -34.41 16.18 -13.35
C VAL A 474 -35.23 17.21 -12.56
N GLY A 475 -36.55 17.22 -12.72
CA GLY A 475 -37.44 18.09 -11.96
C GLY A 475 -37.46 17.81 -10.45
N ASP A 476 -37.45 16.53 -10.07
CA ASP A 476 -37.38 16.14 -8.66
C ASP A 476 -36.03 16.57 -8.02
N LEU A 477 -34.91 16.39 -8.75
CA LEU A 477 -33.58 16.83 -8.29
C LEU A 477 -33.51 18.36 -8.16
N ALA A 478 -33.99 19.10 -9.16
CA ALA A 478 -34.04 20.56 -9.14
C ALA A 478 -34.87 21.11 -7.96
N ALA A 479 -35.97 20.41 -7.62
CA ALA A 479 -36.82 20.78 -6.47
C ALA A 479 -36.07 20.61 -5.13
N GLN A 480 -35.15 19.69 -5.00
CA GLN A 480 -34.38 19.47 -3.77
C GLN A 480 -33.35 20.58 -3.49
N ILE A 481 -32.77 21.17 -4.53
CA ILE A 481 -31.68 22.16 -4.42
C ILE A 481 -32.12 23.39 -3.60
N LYS A 482 -33.39 23.78 -3.67
CA LYS A 482 -33.92 24.98 -2.96
C LYS A 482 -34.57 24.67 -1.61
N GLN A 483 -34.68 23.41 -1.25
CA GLN A 483 -35.25 23.09 0.05
C GLN A 483 -34.21 23.31 1.15
N GLU A 484 -34.61 23.98 2.24
CA GLU A 484 -33.81 23.98 3.46
C GLU A 484 -33.65 22.52 3.94
N GLY A 485 -32.45 22.00 3.90
CA GLY A 485 -32.14 20.60 4.23
C GLY A 485 -30.69 20.34 4.46
N ASP A 486 -30.33 19.08 4.40
CA ASP A 486 -28.98 18.60 4.52
C ASP A 486 -28.15 19.04 3.31
N GLU A 487 -27.11 19.85 3.58
CA GLU A 487 -26.22 20.43 2.57
C GLU A 487 -25.50 19.33 1.78
N GLU A 488 -25.07 18.24 2.45
CA GLU A 488 -24.43 17.10 1.80
C GLU A 488 -25.34 16.47 0.75
N PHE A 489 -26.65 16.36 1.03
CA PHE A 489 -27.61 15.85 0.06
C PHE A 489 -27.80 16.78 -1.13
N VAL A 490 -27.80 18.08 -0.90
CA VAL A 490 -27.92 19.09 -1.98
C VAL A 490 -26.69 19.07 -2.89
N ILE A 491 -25.49 18.93 -2.33
CA ILE A 491 -24.23 18.76 -3.07
C ILE A 491 -24.34 17.59 -4.05
N GLU A 492 -24.80 16.44 -3.58
CA GLU A 492 -24.91 15.26 -4.43
C GLU A 492 -26.04 15.39 -5.48
N CYS A 493 -27.12 16.13 -5.18
CA CYS A 493 -28.15 16.47 -6.17
C CYS A 493 -27.61 17.38 -7.27
N LEU A 494 -26.87 18.43 -6.89
CA LEU A 494 -26.23 19.36 -7.84
C LEU A 494 -25.24 18.59 -8.73
N GLY A 495 -24.35 17.77 -8.13
CA GLY A 495 -23.41 16.97 -8.87
C GLY A 495 -24.06 15.95 -9.80
N THR A 496 -25.18 15.36 -9.38
CA THR A 496 -25.96 14.48 -10.24
C THR A 496 -26.48 15.24 -11.46
N MET A 497 -27.12 16.39 -11.25
CA MET A 497 -27.61 17.24 -12.34
C MET A 497 -26.49 17.73 -13.24
N ALA A 498 -25.40 18.14 -12.67
CA ALA A 498 -24.22 18.62 -13.40
C ALA A 498 -23.62 17.57 -14.35
N ASN A 499 -23.80 16.28 -14.08
CA ASN A 499 -23.40 15.18 -14.97
C ASN A 499 -24.34 14.98 -16.15
N LEU A 500 -25.55 15.56 -16.14
CA LEU A 500 -26.59 15.29 -17.15
C LEU A 500 -26.38 16.12 -18.43
N THR A 501 -25.31 15.86 -19.14
CA THR A 501 -25.03 16.41 -20.48
C THR A 501 -25.88 15.68 -21.51
N ILE A 502 -27.21 15.90 -21.48
CA ILE A 502 -28.19 15.24 -22.34
C ILE A 502 -28.64 16.24 -23.43
N PRO A 503 -28.45 15.96 -24.72
CA PRO A 503 -28.75 16.91 -25.80
C PRO A 503 -30.22 17.38 -25.86
N ASP A 504 -31.16 16.50 -25.45
CA ASP A 504 -32.59 16.77 -25.52
C ASP A 504 -33.15 17.40 -24.24
N LEU A 505 -32.32 17.73 -23.27
CA LEU A 505 -32.72 18.35 -22.01
C LEU A 505 -32.82 19.88 -22.18
N ASP A 506 -34.05 20.42 -21.99
CA ASP A 506 -34.29 21.87 -22.03
C ASP A 506 -33.82 22.52 -20.72
N TRP A 507 -32.56 22.89 -20.67
CA TRP A 507 -31.95 23.56 -19.52
C TRP A 507 -32.56 24.95 -19.26
N GLU A 508 -32.93 25.70 -20.31
CA GLU A 508 -33.52 27.03 -20.16
C GLU A 508 -34.88 26.95 -19.42
N LEU A 509 -35.73 26.02 -19.83
CA LEU A 509 -37.01 25.78 -19.16
C LEU A 509 -36.80 25.38 -17.69
N LEU A 510 -35.88 24.46 -17.44
CA LEU A 510 -35.59 23.94 -16.09
C LEU A 510 -35.10 25.07 -15.17
N LEU A 511 -34.14 25.86 -15.62
CA LEU A 511 -33.62 26.98 -14.84
C LEU A 511 -34.69 28.04 -14.51
N LYS A 512 -35.64 28.27 -15.42
CA LYS A 512 -36.75 29.19 -15.24
C LYS A 512 -37.83 28.61 -14.29
N GLU A 513 -38.25 27.39 -14.51
CA GLU A 513 -39.33 26.74 -13.74
C GLU A 513 -38.95 26.62 -12.26
N TYR A 514 -37.73 26.18 -11.98
CA TYR A 514 -37.22 26.02 -10.61
C TYR A 514 -36.50 27.27 -10.12
N ASN A 515 -36.43 28.37 -10.90
CA ASN A 515 -35.78 29.64 -10.54
C ASN A 515 -34.37 29.40 -9.93
N LEU A 516 -33.55 28.58 -10.63
CA LEU A 516 -32.22 28.18 -10.11
C LEU A 516 -31.13 29.23 -10.33
N VAL A 517 -31.24 30.11 -11.33
CA VAL A 517 -30.19 31.12 -11.62
C VAL A 517 -29.88 32.03 -10.43
N PRO A 518 -30.86 32.59 -9.71
CA PRO A 518 -30.58 33.37 -8.49
C PRO A 518 -29.91 32.53 -7.42
N TYR A 519 -30.34 31.28 -7.21
CA TYR A 519 -29.71 30.35 -6.25
C TYR A 519 -28.24 30.12 -6.57
N LEU A 520 -27.91 29.77 -7.84
CA LEU A 520 -26.55 29.56 -8.29
C LEU A 520 -25.69 30.81 -8.09
N LYS A 521 -26.21 31.99 -8.46
CA LYS A 521 -25.48 33.24 -8.28
C LYS A 521 -25.21 33.59 -6.80
N ASP A 522 -26.19 33.37 -5.93
CA ASP A 522 -26.04 33.72 -4.50
C ASP A 522 -24.99 32.84 -3.81
N HIS A 523 -24.83 31.59 -4.24
CA HIS A 523 -23.84 30.67 -3.71
C HIS A 523 -22.44 30.83 -4.34
N LEU A 524 -22.25 31.66 -5.35
CA LEU A 524 -20.92 32.01 -5.87
C LEU A 524 -20.18 33.05 -5.00
N LYS A 525 -20.88 33.68 -4.03
CA LYS A 525 -20.21 34.64 -3.15
C LYS A 525 -19.23 33.93 -2.24
N PRO A 526 -17.96 34.39 -2.17
CA PRO A 526 -16.98 33.76 -1.27
C PRO A 526 -17.50 33.70 0.17
N GLY A 527 -17.45 32.51 0.78
CA GLY A 527 -17.91 32.29 2.14
C GLY A 527 -19.44 32.30 2.35
N SER A 528 -20.23 32.17 1.28
CA SER A 528 -21.71 32.07 1.37
C SER A 528 -22.18 30.68 1.83
N ALA A 529 -21.37 29.64 1.61
CA ALA A 529 -21.62 28.27 1.98
C ALA A 529 -20.27 27.55 2.18
N GLU A 530 -20.30 26.25 2.46
CA GLU A 530 -19.09 25.43 2.45
C GLU A 530 -18.48 25.35 1.02
N ASP A 531 -17.17 25.26 0.94
CA ASP A 531 -16.43 25.28 -0.34
C ASP A 531 -16.90 24.17 -1.29
N ASP A 532 -17.28 23.01 -0.74
CA ASP A 532 -17.80 21.86 -1.50
C ASP A 532 -19.09 22.22 -2.25
N LEU A 533 -20.02 22.91 -1.60
CA LEU A 533 -21.25 23.37 -2.24
C LEU A 533 -20.98 24.42 -3.30
N ILE A 534 -20.08 25.36 -3.01
CA ILE A 534 -19.72 26.42 -3.95
C ILE A 534 -19.09 25.80 -5.21
N LEU A 535 -18.22 24.82 -5.04
CA LEU A 535 -17.58 24.11 -6.15
C LEU A 535 -18.62 23.37 -7.04
N GLU A 536 -19.57 22.68 -6.43
CA GLU A 536 -20.65 22.01 -7.20
C GLU A 536 -21.55 22.99 -7.92
N VAL A 537 -21.77 24.18 -7.35
CA VAL A 537 -22.47 25.27 -8.04
C VAL A 537 -21.68 25.74 -9.29
N VAL A 538 -20.37 25.90 -9.20
CA VAL A 538 -19.51 26.24 -10.33
C VAL A 538 -19.59 25.16 -11.41
N ILE A 539 -19.51 23.90 -11.02
CA ILE A 539 -19.60 22.76 -11.94
C ILE A 539 -20.96 22.73 -12.65
N MET A 540 -22.04 22.95 -11.91
CA MET A 540 -23.38 23.03 -12.48
C MET A 540 -23.52 24.17 -13.50
N ILE A 541 -22.96 25.33 -13.20
CA ILE A 541 -22.91 26.48 -14.13
C ILE A 541 -22.13 26.09 -15.40
N GLY A 542 -21.04 25.35 -15.28
CA GLY A 542 -20.29 24.84 -16.42
C GLY A 542 -21.14 23.95 -17.33
N THR A 543 -21.95 23.08 -16.75
CA THR A 543 -22.86 22.19 -17.54
C THR A 543 -23.93 22.99 -18.27
N VAL A 544 -24.62 23.90 -17.59
CA VAL A 544 -25.66 24.75 -18.24
C VAL A 544 -25.08 25.73 -19.25
N SER A 545 -23.81 26.10 -19.09
CA SER A 545 -23.10 26.99 -20.04
C SER A 545 -22.81 26.34 -21.39
N MET A 546 -22.94 25.02 -21.50
CA MET A 546 -22.82 24.30 -22.77
C MET A 546 -24.02 24.52 -23.69
N ASP A 547 -25.17 24.95 -23.13
CA ASP A 547 -26.41 25.14 -23.87
C ASP A 547 -26.57 26.60 -24.34
N ASP A 548 -26.64 26.81 -25.64
CA ASP A 548 -26.79 28.13 -26.24
C ASP A 548 -28.08 28.85 -25.79
N SER A 549 -29.16 28.13 -25.55
CA SER A 549 -30.41 28.68 -25.02
C SER A 549 -30.25 29.39 -23.69
N CYS A 550 -29.32 28.90 -22.85
CA CYS A 550 -29.00 29.47 -21.54
C CYS A 550 -28.09 30.72 -21.61
N ALA A 551 -27.33 30.89 -22.70
CA ALA A 551 -26.28 31.91 -22.79
C ALA A 551 -26.79 33.34 -22.54
N VAL A 552 -27.95 33.71 -23.10
CA VAL A 552 -28.57 35.05 -22.93
C VAL A 552 -28.99 35.28 -21.48
N MET A 553 -29.50 34.26 -20.83
CA MET A 553 -29.95 34.33 -19.43
C MET A 553 -28.76 34.43 -18.50
N LEU A 554 -27.71 33.62 -18.70
CA LEU A 554 -26.50 33.68 -17.92
C LEU A 554 -25.75 35.00 -18.05
N ALA A 555 -25.65 35.55 -19.28
CA ALA A 555 -25.03 36.82 -19.54
C ALA A 555 -25.71 38.00 -18.76
N LYS A 556 -27.03 37.94 -18.63
CA LYS A 556 -27.84 38.98 -17.91
C LYS A 556 -27.91 38.76 -16.40
N SER A 557 -27.59 37.56 -15.91
CA SER A 557 -27.76 37.20 -14.50
C SER A 557 -26.78 37.87 -13.54
N GLY A 558 -25.60 38.25 -14.02
CA GLY A 558 -24.47 38.69 -13.21
C GLY A 558 -23.65 37.53 -12.62
N ILE A 559 -23.80 36.29 -13.15
CA ILE A 559 -23.00 35.12 -12.77
C ILE A 559 -21.54 35.31 -13.19
N ILE A 560 -21.28 35.88 -14.40
CA ILE A 560 -19.91 36.03 -14.91
C ILE A 560 -19.04 36.93 -13.98
N PRO A 561 -19.50 38.11 -13.56
CA PRO A 561 -18.75 38.89 -12.55
C PRO A 561 -18.59 38.16 -11.21
N ALA A 562 -19.59 37.41 -10.77
CA ALA A 562 -19.50 36.60 -9.53
C ALA A 562 -18.44 35.49 -9.63
N LEU A 563 -18.31 34.82 -10.76
CA LEU A 563 -17.27 33.84 -11.02
C LEU A 563 -15.86 34.45 -10.98
N ILE A 564 -15.70 35.69 -11.47
CA ILE A 564 -14.42 36.41 -11.40
C ILE A 564 -14.08 36.76 -9.95
N GLU A 565 -15.07 37.21 -9.16
CA GLU A 565 -14.88 37.49 -7.75
C GLU A 565 -14.46 36.22 -6.98
N LEU A 566 -15.10 35.10 -7.28
CA LEU A 566 -14.76 33.80 -6.69
C LEU A 566 -13.35 33.34 -7.13
N LEU A 567 -12.99 33.49 -8.42
CA LEU A 567 -11.65 33.18 -8.91
C LEU A 567 -10.57 33.95 -8.16
N ASN A 568 -10.79 35.23 -7.91
CA ASN A 568 -9.86 36.07 -7.15
C ASN A 568 -9.78 35.65 -5.66
N ALA A 569 -10.86 35.15 -5.09
CA ALA A 569 -10.89 34.71 -3.69
C ALA A 569 -10.24 33.32 -3.51
N GLN A 570 -10.31 32.46 -4.51
CA GLN A 570 -9.85 31.04 -4.45
C GLN A 570 -8.62 30.79 -5.33
N GLN A 571 -7.73 31.77 -5.50
CA GLN A 571 -6.53 31.65 -6.35
C GLN A 571 -5.55 30.54 -5.95
N GLU A 572 -5.53 30.17 -4.67
CA GLU A 572 -4.65 29.14 -4.10
C GLU A 572 -5.20 27.72 -4.30
N ASP A 573 -6.47 27.57 -4.70
CA ASP A 573 -7.12 26.28 -4.90
C ASP A 573 -7.20 25.94 -6.39
N ASP A 574 -6.33 25.04 -6.82
CA ASP A 574 -6.21 24.60 -8.23
C ASP A 574 -7.53 24.03 -8.78
N GLU A 575 -8.36 23.40 -7.94
CA GLU A 575 -9.61 22.80 -8.37
C GLU A 575 -10.65 23.87 -8.68
N PHE A 576 -10.85 24.85 -7.79
CA PHE A 576 -11.71 26.01 -8.06
C PHE A 576 -11.27 26.77 -9.30
N VAL A 577 -9.98 27.07 -9.41
CA VAL A 577 -9.41 27.76 -10.56
C VAL A 577 -9.71 26.99 -11.84
N CYS A 578 -9.45 25.69 -11.86
CA CYS A 578 -9.65 24.84 -13.05
C CYS A 578 -11.13 24.79 -13.46
N GLN A 579 -12.06 24.62 -12.52
CA GLN A 579 -13.49 24.57 -12.81
C GLN A 579 -14.04 25.93 -13.29
N ILE A 580 -13.63 27.03 -12.68
CA ILE A 580 -14.06 28.37 -13.10
C ILE A 580 -13.58 28.68 -14.53
N ILE A 581 -12.32 28.34 -14.85
CA ILE A 581 -11.78 28.55 -16.19
C ILE A 581 -12.50 27.64 -17.20
N TYR A 582 -12.84 26.43 -16.83
CA TYR A 582 -13.64 25.55 -17.67
C TYR A 582 -15.02 26.14 -17.96
N VAL A 583 -15.66 26.79 -16.97
CA VAL A 583 -16.91 27.53 -17.20
C VAL A 583 -16.72 28.63 -18.24
N PHE A 584 -15.65 29.43 -18.14
CA PHE A 584 -15.35 30.45 -19.15
C PHE A 584 -15.08 29.83 -20.53
N TYR A 585 -14.39 28.71 -20.59
CA TYR A 585 -14.19 27.95 -21.83
C TYR A 585 -15.53 27.59 -22.50
N GLN A 586 -16.51 27.10 -21.75
CA GLN A 586 -17.84 26.81 -22.29
C GLN A 586 -18.59 28.08 -22.72
N MET A 587 -18.52 29.14 -21.92
CA MET A 587 -19.23 30.41 -22.19
C MET A 587 -18.70 31.14 -23.42
N VAL A 588 -17.42 31.03 -23.79
CA VAL A 588 -16.87 31.76 -24.94
C VAL A 588 -17.33 31.21 -26.31
N PHE A 589 -17.92 30.02 -26.35
CA PHE A 589 -18.54 29.50 -27.58
C PHE A 589 -19.81 30.27 -27.95
N HIS A 590 -20.54 30.84 -26.99
CA HIS A 590 -21.81 31.52 -27.20
C HIS A 590 -21.63 33.03 -27.22
N GLN A 591 -22.17 33.70 -28.26
CA GLN A 591 -21.99 35.14 -28.45
C GLN A 591 -22.40 35.97 -27.22
N ALA A 592 -23.55 35.66 -26.60
CA ALA A 592 -24.07 36.48 -25.52
C ALA A 592 -23.15 36.49 -24.26
N THR A 593 -22.62 35.35 -23.88
CA THR A 593 -21.69 35.22 -22.72
C THR A 593 -20.28 35.67 -23.12
N ARG A 594 -19.81 35.36 -24.33
CA ARG A 594 -18.52 35.78 -24.84
C ARG A 594 -18.40 37.31 -24.87
N ASP A 595 -19.44 38.02 -25.34
CA ASP A 595 -19.43 39.49 -25.36
C ASP A 595 -19.27 40.08 -23.97
N VAL A 596 -19.91 39.52 -22.98
CA VAL A 596 -19.74 39.96 -21.58
C VAL A 596 -18.33 39.66 -21.06
N ILE A 597 -17.81 38.46 -21.32
CA ILE A 597 -16.46 38.07 -20.89
C ILE A 597 -15.40 39.00 -21.48
N ILE A 598 -15.48 39.30 -22.79
CA ILE A 598 -14.46 40.05 -23.50
C ILE A 598 -14.59 41.56 -23.25
N LYS A 599 -15.82 42.11 -23.24
CA LYS A 599 -16.06 43.57 -23.28
C LYS A 599 -16.30 44.15 -21.87
N ASP A 600 -16.93 43.39 -20.98
CA ASP A 600 -17.42 43.92 -19.72
C ASP A 600 -16.61 43.43 -18.52
N THR A 601 -15.60 42.54 -18.73
CA THR A 601 -14.80 41.99 -17.64
C THR A 601 -13.29 41.94 -17.95
N GLN A 602 -12.49 41.67 -16.89
CA GLN A 602 -11.05 41.44 -17.01
C GLN A 602 -10.67 39.96 -17.13
N ALA A 603 -11.65 39.08 -17.40
CA ALA A 603 -11.38 37.64 -17.51
C ALA A 603 -10.27 37.29 -18.54
N PRO A 604 -10.17 37.91 -19.71
CA PRO A 604 -9.08 37.62 -20.66
C PRO A 604 -7.69 37.91 -20.05
N ALA A 605 -7.54 38.94 -19.23
CA ALA A 605 -6.28 39.24 -18.55
C ALA A 605 -5.92 38.16 -17.52
N TYR A 606 -6.89 37.73 -16.68
CA TYR A 606 -6.66 36.64 -15.75
C TYR A 606 -6.30 35.32 -16.44
N LEU A 607 -6.93 35.01 -17.57
CA LEU A 607 -6.59 33.82 -18.35
C LEU A 607 -5.17 33.87 -18.91
N ILE A 608 -4.68 35.06 -19.28
CA ILE A 608 -3.27 35.25 -19.72
C ILE A 608 -2.32 34.96 -18.55
N ASP A 609 -2.61 35.47 -17.34
CA ASP A 609 -1.78 35.21 -16.17
C ASP A 609 -1.77 33.72 -15.81
N LEU A 610 -2.91 33.07 -15.86
CA LEU A 610 -3.08 31.64 -15.55
C LEU A 610 -2.52 30.71 -16.65
N MET A 611 -2.21 31.21 -17.83
CA MET A 611 -1.46 30.46 -18.83
C MET A 611 -0.05 30.07 -18.34
N HIS A 612 0.45 30.75 -17.31
CA HIS A 612 1.74 30.46 -16.65
C HIS A 612 1.63 29.62 -15.38
N ASP A 613 0.45 29.11 -15.05
CA ASP A 613 0.18 28.33 -13.85
C ASP A 613 1.05 27.06 -13.77
N LYS A 614 1.29 26.54 -12.55
CA LYS A 614 2.03 25.29 -12.34
C LYS A 614 1.26 24.08 -12.83
N ASN A 615 -0.07 24.11 -12.71
CA ASN A 615 -0.96 23.03 -13.10
C ASN A 615 -1.11 22.98 -14.64
N LEU A 616 -0.79 21.82 -15.22
CA LEU A 616 -0.85 21.61 -16.68
C LEU A 616 -2.29 21.74 -17.22
N GLU A 617 -3.27 21.25 -16.46
CA GLU A 617 -4.68 21.25 -16.85
C GLU A 617 -5.22 22.67 -16.92
N ILE A 618 -4.92 23.52 -15.92
CA ILE A 618 -5.24 24.95 -15.92
C ILE A 618 -4.64 25.62 -17.16
N ARG A 619 -3.35 25.40 -17.43
CA ARG A 619 -2.69 25.98 -18.62
C ARG A 619 -3.38 25.61 -19.93
N GLN A 620 -3.74 24.31 -20.09
CA GLN A 620 -4.37 23.83 -21.33
C GLN A 620 -5.75 24.46 -21.55
N VAL A 621 -6.59 24.51 -20.50
CA VAL A 621 -7.93 25.12 -20.60
C VAL A 621 -7.82 26.63 -20.88
N CYS A 622 -6.88 27.33 -20.22
CA CYS A 622 -6.61 28.74 -20.50
C CYS A 622 -6.18 28.97 -21.94
N ASP A 623 -5.23 28.16 -22.43
CA ASP A 623 -4.69 28.28 -23.79
C ASP A 623 -5.79 28.12 -24.86
N ASN A 624 -6.64 27.09 -24.69
CA ASN A 624 -7.78 26.86 -25.58
C ASN A 624 -8.81 27.99 -25.51
N THR A 625 -9.09 28.51 -24.32
CA THR A 625 -10.05 29.60 -24.12
C THR A 625 -9.55 30.89 -24.78
N LEU A 626 -8.26 31.18 -24.60
CA LEU A 626 -7.61 32.36 -25.21
C LEU A 626 -7.55 32.29 -26.76
N ASP A 627 -7.40 31.09 -27.33
CA ASP A 627 -7.45 30.94 -28.79
C ASP A 627 -8.83 31.34 -29.33
N ILE A 628 -9.91 30.90 -28.66
CA ILE A 628 -11.26 31.30 -29.06
C ILE A 628 -11.44 32.82 -28.92
N ILE A 629 -11.01 33.40 -27.81
CA ILE A 629 -11.11 34.85 -27.60
C ILE A 629 -10.36 35.62 -28.71
N ALA A 630 -9.16 35.15 -29.07
CA ALA A 630 -8.32 35.76 -30.10
C ALA A 630 -8.97 35.76 -31.52
N GLU A 631 -9.83 34.78 -31.81
CA GLU A 631 -10.57 34.70 -33.07
C GLU A 631 -11.67 35.78 -33.17
N TYR A 632 -12.26 36.19 -32.05
CA TYR A 632 -13.42 37.10 -32.05
C TYR A 632 -13.10 38.54 -31.65
N ASP A 633 -11.93 38.82 -31.08
CA ASP A 633 -11.51 40.17 -30.67
C ASP A 633 -10.07 40.46 -31.12
N GLU A 634 -9.90 41.42 -32.00
CA GLU A 634 -8.59 41.75 -32.59
C GLU A 634 -7.61 42.39 -31.58
N GLU A 635 -8.11 43.16 -30.61
CA GLU A 635 -7.28 43.80 -29.59
C GLU A 635 -6.72 42.77 -28.61
N TRP A 636 -7.57 41.91 -28.09
CA TRP A 636 -7.15 40.78 -27.28
C TRP A 636 -6.33 39.77 -28.04
N GLY A 637 -6.66 39.50 -29.30
CA GLY A 637 -5.89 38.63 -30.18
C GLY A 637 -4.42 39.00 -30.26
N LYS A 638 -4.12 40.31 -30.46
CA LYS A 638 -2.75 40.81 -30.46
C LYS A 638 -2.03 40.63 -29.14
N LYS A 639 -2.72 40.88 -28.01
CA LYS A 639 -2.15 40.70 -26.67
C LYS A 639 -1.86 39.22 -26.38
N ILE A 640 -2.83 38.36 -26.67
CA ILE A 640 -2.71 36.90 -26.46
C ILE A 640 -1.57 36.34 -27.31
N GLN A 641 -1.48 36.68 -28.58
CA GLN A 641 -0.40 36.23 -29.46
C GLN A 641 0.98 36.68 -28.96
N SER A 642 1.07 37.93 -28.45
CA SER A 642 2.32 38.45 -27.89
C SER A 642 2.74 37.67 -26.64
N GLU A 643 1.80 37.37 -25.73
CA GLU A 643 2.11 36.63 -24.52
C GLU A 643 2.41 35.14 -24.78
N LYS A 644 1.67 34.50 -25.70
CA LYS A 644 2.00 33.15 -26.18
C LYS A 644 3.39 33.08 -26.83
N PHE A 645 3.75 34.09 -27.62
CA PHE A 645 5.10 34.19 -28.17
C PHE A 645 6.16 34.33 -27.09
N ARG A 646 5.94 35.17 -26.07
CA ARG A 646 6.86 35.34 -24.96
C ARG A 646 7.02 34.04 -24.17
N TRP A 647 5.93 33.37 -23.91
CA TRP A 647 5.94 32.08 -23.20
C TRP A 647 6.74 31.01 -23.91
N HIS A 648 6.45 30.79 -25.19
CA HIS A 648 7.13 29.78 -26.00
C HIS A 648 8.61 30.09 -26.27
N ASN A 649 9.00 31.35 -26.17
CA ASN A 649 10.36 31.81 -26.44
C ASN A 649 11.07 32.35 -25.18
N SER A 650 10.58 32.07 -23.98
CA SER A 650 11.09 32.65 -22.74
C SER A 650 12.59 32.44 -22.55
N GLN A 651 13.09 31.24 -22.77
CA GLN A 651 14.52 30.93 -22.64
C GLN A 651 15.39 31.72 -23.65
N TRP A 652 14.91 31.88 -24.85
CA TRP A 652 15.62 32.66 -25.85
C TRP A 652 15.58 34.15 -25.53
N LEU A 653 14.46 34.69 -25.07
CA LEU A 653 14.32 36.09 -24.65
C LEU A 653 15.22 36.40 -23.44
N GLU A 654 15.29 35.54 -22.45
CA GLU A 654 16.20 35.67 -21.32
C GLU A 654 17.68 35.74 -21.76
N MET A 655 18.06 34.88 -22.73
CA MET A 655 19.41 34.94 -23.30
C MET A 655 19.70 36.25 -24.04
N VAL A 656 18.71 36.79 -24.72
CA VAL A 656 18.86 38.09 -25.46
C VAL A 656 18.95 39.25 -24.48
N GLU A 657 18.11 39.24 -23.44
CA GLU A 657 18.12 40.29 -22.38
C GLU A 657 19.43 40.26 -21.55
N SER A 658 19.91 39.07 -21.19
CA SER A 658 21.21 38.97 -20.50
C SER A 658 22.38 39.45 -21.34
N ARG A 659 22.39 39.15 -22.63
CA ARG A 659 23.43 39.70 -23.56
C ARG A 659 23.32 41.20 -23.72
N GLN A 660 22.12 41.77 -23.75
CA GLN A 660 21.94 43.23 -23.80
C GLN A 660 22.38 43.92 -22.51
N MET A 661 22.29 43.26 -21.34
CA MET A 661 22.83 43.76 -20.08
C MET A 661 24.35 43.71 -20.02
N GLU A 662 24.97 42.66 -20.58
CA GLU A 662 26.44 42.57 -20.69
C GLU A 662 26.99 43.61 -21.69
N ASP A 663 26.30 43.94 -22.78
CA ASP A 663 26.70 45.00 -23.73
C ASP A 663 26.42 46.42 -23.22
N ALA A 664 25.69 46.60 -22.12
CA ALA A 664 25.37 47.89 -21.50
C ALA A 664 26.38 48.31 -20.41
N GLU A 665 27.33 47.43 -19.97
CA GLU A 665 28.43 47.88 -19.14
C GLU A 665 29.46 48.63 -20.01
N PRO A 666 29.83 49.88 -19.66
CA PRO A 666 30.81 50.62 -20.44
C PRO A 666 32.16 49.96 -20.29
N TYR A 667 32.76 49.59 -21.41
CA TYR A 667 34.13 49.15 -21.54
C TYR A 667 35.08 50.23 -20.99
N LEU A 668 35.46 50.12 -19.73
CA LEU A 668 36.56 50.84 -19.12
C LEU A 668 37.64 49.80 -18.88
N TYR A 669 38.61 49.79 -19.78
CA TYR A 669 39.96 49.28 -19.74
C TYR A 669 40.38 48.40 -20.93
N GLY A 670 41.40 48.90 -21.63
CA GLY A 670 42.40 48.11 -22.29
C GLY A 670 42.41 48.16 -23.80
N ASN A 671 43.17 49.12 -24.34
CA ASN A 671 43.72 49.04 -25.72
C ASN A 671 44.55 47.78 -25.87
N ASP A 672 44.02 46.74 -26.44
CA ASP A 672 44.74 45.62 -27.01
C ASP A 672 44.45 45.55 -28.49
N PRO A 673 45.43 45.89 -29.39
CA PRO A 673 45.21 45.97 -30.84
C PRO A 673 45.10 44.60 -31.53
N ASP A 674 45.29 43.48 -30.83
CA ASP A 674 45.32 42.13 -31.43
C ASP A 674 44.01 41.33 -31.32
N ALA A 675 42.92 41.94 -30.86
CA ALA A 675 41.62 41.25 -30.70
C ALA A 675 40.70 41.35 -31.93
N LEU A 676 41.21 41.84 -33.07
CA LEU A 676 40.40 42.10 -34.27
C LEU A 676 40.56 41.06 -35.40
N GLU A 677 41.07 39.87 -35.15
CA GLU A 677 41.13 38.80 -36.14
C GLU A 677 40.45 37.52 -35.66
N GLN A 678 39.13 37.54 -35.54
CA GLN A 678 38.30 36.34 -35.76
C GLN A 678 36.92 36.69 -36.28
N PRO A 679 36.74 36.85 -37.62
CA PRO A 679 35.41 37.03 -38.25
C PRO A 679 34.69 35.74 -38.63
N ASP A 680 35.16 34.56 -38.20
CA ASP A 680 34.66 33.30 -38.78
C ASP A 680 33.56 32.61 -37.98
N LEU A 681 32.82 33.33 -37.10
CA LEU A 681 31.75 32.68 -36.32
C LEU A 681 30.32 32.91 -36.87
N PHE A 682 30.17 33.60 -38.02
CA PHE A 682 28.82 33.96 -38.51
C PHE A 682 28.42 33.43 -39.89
N TYR A 683 29.25 32.64 -40.56
CA TYR A 683 28.87 32.03 -41.84
C TYR A 683 29.36 30.59 -41.96
N SER A 684 28.59 29.64 -41.38
CA SER A 684 28.55 28.30 -41.92
C SER A 684 27.08 27.88 -42.07
N THR A 685 26.60 27.85 -43.26
CA THR A 685 25.29 27.39 -43.70
C THR A 685 25.15 25.85 -43.66
N ASP A 686 25.99 25.17 -42.91
CA ASP A 686 25.93 23.70 -42.69
C ASP A 686 26.26 23.37 -41.23
N GLY A 687 25.35 23.73 -40.35
CA GLY A 687 25.47 23.38 -38.95
C GLY A 687 24.15 22.93 -38.38
N MET A 688 23.75 21.69 -38.67
CA MET A 688 22.91 20.96 -37.74
C MET A 688 23.62 20.96 -36.41
N MET A 689 23.16 21.77 -35.45
CA MET A 689 23.54 21.61 -34.05
C MET A 689 23.09 20.20 -33.64
N ALA A 690 24.07 19.37 -33.32
CA ALA A 690 23.79 18.13 -32.62
C ALA A 690 23.12 18.48 -31.30
N PRO A 691 21.98 17.88 -30.96
CA PRO A 691 21.34 18.12 -29.68
C PRO A 691 22.24 17.62 -28.54
N GLU A 692 22.38 18.44 -27.51
CA GLU A 692 23.01 18.00 -26.27
C GLU A 692 22.33 16.73 -25.75
N PRO A 693 23.09 15.79 -25.15
CA PRO A 693 22.52 14.53 -24.67
C PRO A 693 21.65 14.77 -23.42
N GLY A 694 20.36 14.93 -23.63
CA GLY A 694 19.39 15.13 -22.53
C GLY A 694 17.96 15.43 -22.96
N LEU A 695 17.73 15.85 -24.19
CA LEU A 695 16.37 16.09 -24.71
C LEU A 695 16.11 15.11 -25.86
N SER A 696 15.26 14.13 -25.61
CA SER A 696 14.86 13.13 -26.60
C SER A 696 14.04 13.81 -27.74
N PRO A 697 14.21 13.37 -29.00
CA PRO A 697 13.38 13.82 -30.11
C PRO A 697 11.88 13.57 -29.92
N ASP A 698 11.50 12.71 -28.99
CA ASP A 698 10.12 12.40 -28.66
C ASP A 698 9.38 13.55 -27.94
N PHE A 699 10.11 14.52 -27.36
CA PHE A 699 9.50 15.68 -26.72
C PHE A 699 8.79 16.60 -27.76
N TYR A 700 9.35 16.72 -28.95
CA TYR A 700 8.73 17.54 -30.03
C TYR A 700 7.64 16.77 -30.79
N SER A 701 7.72 15.44 -30.87
CA SER A 701 6.69 14.65 -31.54
C SER A 701 5.43 14.51 -30.71
N GLN A 702 5.53 14.52 -29.36
CA GLN A 702 4.37 14.54 -28.47
C GLN A 702 3.58 15.84 -28.54
N PHE A 703 4.24 16.98 -28.74
CA PHE A 703 3.57 18.28 -28.90
C PHE A 703 2.83 18.43 -30.24
N HIS A 704 3.31 17.79 -31.31
CA HIS A 704 2.66 17.86 -32.64
C HIS A 704 1.61 16.77 -32.86
N SER A 705 1.66 15.67 -32.17
CA SER A 705 0.64 14.61 -32.27
C SER A 705 -0.59 14.83 -31.36
N GLN A 706 -0.48 15.69 -30.35
CA GLN A 706 -1.65 16.06 -29.52
C GLN A 706 -2.48 17.19 -30.11
N ASN A 707 -1.91 18.02 -31.00
CA ASN A 707 -2.67 19.07 -31.68
C ASN A 707 -3.42 18.60 -32.93
N GLY A 708 -3.37 17.30 -33.27
CA GLY A 708 -3.99 16.76 -34.49
C GLY A 708 -5.32 16.05 -34.30
N ASP A 709 -5.73 15.72 -33.07
CA ASP A 709 -6.89 14.87 -32.84
C ASP A 709 -8.06 15.52 -32.06
N PHE A 710 -8.05 16.84 -31.87
CA PHE A 710 -9.18 17.55 -31.23
C PHE A 710 -10.32 17.96 -32.22
N ASN A 711 -10.33 17.43 -33.44
CA ASN A 711 -11.41 17.68 -34.41
C ASN A 711 -12.37 16.49 -34.61
N ALA A 712 -12.46 15.60 -33.66
CA ALA A 712 -13.59 14.68 -33.55
C ALA A 712 -14.30 14.97 -32.23
N CYS A 713 -15.23 15.94 -32.28
CA CYS A 713 -16.21 16.15 -31.23
C CYS A 713 -17.14 14.93 -31.18
N ASP A 714 -16.76 13.97 -30.36
CA ASP A 714 -17.73 13.10 -29.74
C ASP A 714 -17.68 13.37 -28.23
N GLY A 715 -18.69 14.10 -27.82
CA GLY A 715 -19.33 14.16 -26.50
C GLY A 715 -18.46 14.26 -25.26
N ALA A 716 -18.48 15.42 -24.61
CA ALA A 716 -18.49 15.60 -23.15
C ALA A 716 -17.24 15.28 -22.31
N ASP A 717 -16.09 14.94 -22.87
CA ASP A 717 -14.92 14.51 -22.07
C ASP A 717 -13.85 15.58 -21.81
N GLY A 718 -14.18 16.85 -21.96
CA GLY A 718 -13.24 17.96 -21.68
C GLY A 718 -13.33 18.53 -20.25
N ARG A 719 -14.11 17.92 -19.38
CA ARG A 719 -14.28 18.41 -18.01
C ARG A 719 -13.12 17.97 -17.13
N PRO A 720 -12.46 18.88 -16.40
CA PRO A 720 -11.46 18.53 -15.42
C PRO A 720 -12.00 17.56 -14.37
N ALA A 721 -11.20 16.59 -13.95
CA ALA A 721 -11.56 15.72 -12.86
C ALA A 721 -11.74 16.53 -11.57
N THR A 722 -12.84 16.33 -10.85
CA THR A 722 -13.08 16.98 -9.57
C THR A 722 -12.59 16.12 -8.42
N ALA A 723 -12.16 16.71 -7.29
CA ALA A 723 -11.78 15.99 -6.07
C ALA A 723 -12.94 15.19 -5.49
N TYR A 724 -14.18 15.53 -5.84
CA TYR A 724 -15.39 14.78 -5.52
C TYR A 724 -15.65 13.61 -6.48
N GLY A 725 -14.99 13.57 -7.63
CA GLY A 725 -14.82 12.38 -8.43
C GLY A 725 -13.69 11.56 -7.83
N PHE A 726 -14.03 10.67 -6.93
CA PHE A 726 -13.24 9.55 -6.42
C PHE A 726 -11.70 9.67 -6.59
N ARG A 727 -10.98 10.00 -5.51
CA ARG A 727 -9.54 9.71 -5.41
C ARG A 727 -9.38 8.24 -5.04
N PRO A 728 -8.71 7.40 -5.85
CA PRO A 728 -8.56 5.97 -5.59
C PRO A 728 -7.77 5.65 -4.31
N ASP A 729 -7.04 6.62 -3.76
CA ASP A 729 -6.03 6.41 -2.74
C ASP A 729 -6.45 6.77 -1.31
N GLU A 730 -7.61 7.38 -1.10
CA GLU A 730 -8.12 7.67 0.24
C GLU A 730 -9.29 6.77 0.62
N PRO A 731 -9.13 5.95 1.67
CA PRO A 731 -10.26 5.18 2.19
C PRO A 731 -11.30 6.13 2.82
N PHE A 732 -12.55 5.99 2.41
CA PHE A 732 -13.72 6.77 2.82
C PHE A 732 -13.93 6.92 4.35
N PHE A 733 -13.14 6.24 5.17
CA PHE A 733 -13.29 6.18 6.62
C PHE A 733 -12.47 7.22 7.42
N HIS A 734 -11.75 8.15 6.82
CA HIS A 734 -10.98 9.14 7.59
C HIS A 734 -11.76 10.36 8.08
N GLY A 735 -13.05 10.49 7.77
CA GLY A 735 -13.88 11.66 8.12
C GLY A 735 -14.76 11.55 9.37
N TYR A 736 -14.98 10.36 9.95
CA TYR A 736 -15.95 10.20 11.06
C TYR A 736 -15.38 9.47 12.28
N GLY A 737 -14.27 9.94 12.81
CA GLY A 737 -13.67 9.29 13.97
C GLY A 737 -12.81 10.19 14.84
N SER A 738 -13.28 11.37 15.20
CA SER A 738 -12.64 12.12 16.29
C SER A 738 -13.62 13.08 16.98
N THR A 739 -14.50 12.53 17.79
CA THR A 739 -14.99 13.16 19.01
C THR A 739 -15.38 12.07 20.00
N ARG A 740 -14.41 11.61 20.70
CA ARG A 740 -14.20 11.24 22.11
C ARG A 740 -13.18 10.12 22.25
#